data_374b253d5bdce2b7062322466ac1ccf8
#
_entry.id   374b253d5bdce2b7062322466ac1ccf8
#
_cell.length_a   1.000
_cell.length_b   1.000
_cell.length_c   1.000
_cell.angle_alpha   90.00
_cell.angle_beta   90.00
_cell.angle_gamma   90.00
#
_symmetry.space_group_name_H-M   'P 1'
#
loop_
_entity.id
_entity.type
_entity.pdbx_description
1 polymer ?
#
loop_
_entity_poly.entity_id
_entity_poly.type
_entity_poly.pdbx_seq_one_letter_code
_entity_poly.pdbx_strand_id
1 'polypeptide(L)'
;MDLTFAALRPDLPDGAPFSTPKPSIMRLKFPSFIALATFLLGLGFLPQAMGQGFPLRSIDSIQWVHPDTLLTGKTLSRYAGDTVRVRGLVILTPRDHALSANWKATYLVDTMGLADGVWKGLLVRLPNLADSSAVGFFSNFQVGNIVECTGVVAEYQDASPNSGETQLNLIGVASSVLGFATPPAPRPSFMNLFMVYDPNNPAVPQQIQKPTGEGYEGMYVQFNNVLVTNVSTFSGGRVSWMLRDASGSEINVRDAVRFFRPPFVSSTASVPPNPGAPVFVQQGKVFSHMRGVITETNFGTLYPRYEIIPLTPSDLGAVMASPPFISRWKATPAVPRTSNPVTIGARIVDLDGSVASSKLFYAPGVNGGVYDSLPMTLVAPDSFQATIPGSVFTQNGAYYHYYIRATDNQNNNGVQPDTIQSFGLFRVMNGGINRVSEIQETPVVGGRSIFADVVLDSMQLRGRIMSTLDPSDYGRIIFQDGVGPWTGITLRPDNNGSTDIDTRLRGDSIWIKKALVVEDFGITTLEVLDYDYIAPGQPYQAFRVPIDSIMARRYNYTEPHESSLLIFDSVFVVNQNPDAPSNFGEFSIYPDSAQASGLRVRGGVTLSSLDLGQNFNTDSLTFRQRLNFIQGILTFNFSNWKLQPRNRSDVYGYGTSTGTSVRPLGRWEESALKAYPNPAADQLYLEIPLKNAGDVRIRVMDASGRTVWSDQRVLEPGLAPIKLETGTWNPGMYLLEVLHKDGLGTARVLISRP
;
A
#
# COMPACT_ATOMS: atom_id res chain seq x y z
N MET A 1 40.17 28.14 15.84
CA MET A 1 39.18 29.00 16.50
C MET A 1 38.19 28.11 17.20
N ASP A 2 38.46 27.87 18.46
CA ASP A 2 37.60 27.07 19.34
C ASP A 2 36.39 27.88 19.76
N LEU A 3 35.22 27.30 19.70
CA LEU A 3 34.03 27.81 20.35
C LEU A 3 33.35 26.67 21.13
N THR A 4 33.68 26.65 22.42
CA THR A 4 33.02 25.91 23.50
C THR A 4 31.62 26.48 23.74
N PHE A 5 30.61 25.62 23.71
CA PHE A 5 29.30 25.95 24.23
C PHE A 5 29.12 25.34 25.62
N ALA A 6 28.90 26.21 26.58
CA ALA A 6 28.61 25.93 27.96
C ALA A 6 27.13 25.53 28.11
N ALA A 7 26.86 24.42 28.83
CA ALA A 7 25.54 23.99 29.23
C ALA A 7 25.08 24.81 30.45
N LEU A 8 23.90 25.43 30.33
CA LEU A 8 23.15 26.02 31.44
C LEU A 8 22.16 24.98 31.96
N ARG A 9 22.31 24.56 33.20
CA ARG A 9 21.30 23.85 33.99
C ARG A 9 20.46 24.89 34.73
N PRO A 10 19.14 24.74 34.83
CA PRO A 10 18.38 25.44 35.88
C PRO A 10 18.26 24.54 37.11
N ASP A 11 18.52 25.16 38.24
CA ASP A 11 18.39 24.61 39.59
C ASP A 11 16.95 24.33 39.96
N LEU A 12 16.71 23.19 40.62
CA LEU A 12 15.47 22.87 41.29
C LEU A 12 15.70 22.95 42.80
N PRO A 13 14.76 23.51 43.60
CA PRO A 13 14.91 23.63 45.03
C PRO A 13 14.57 22.32 45.74
N ASP A 14 15.32 22.10 46.83
CA ASP A 14 15.17 20.98 47.79
C ASP A 14 13.88 20.98 48.56
N GLY A 15 13.37 19.77 48.82
CA GLY A 15 12.70 19.47 50.09
C GLY A 15 11.22 19.19 50.08
N ALA A 16 10.82 17.91 49.86
CA ALA A 16 9.74 17.28 50.63
C ALA A 16 9.76 15.76 50.44
N PRO A 17 9.52 14.95 51.47
CA PRO A 17 9.62 13.49 51.37
C PRO A 17 8.36 12.87 50.80
N PHE A 18 8.51 12.06 49.77
CA PHE A 18 7.44 11.21 49.23
C PHE A 18 7.26 9.97 50.13
N SER A 19 6.06 9.82 50.72
CA SER A 19 5.59 8.63 51.39
C SER A 19 5.15 7.59 50.35
N THR A 20 5.72 6.40 50.43
CA THR A 20 5.30 5.21 49.66
C THR A 20 3.97 4.67 50.17
N PRO A 21 2.98 4.35 49.29
CA PRO A 21 1.81 3.58 49.74
C PRO A 21 2.14 2.08 49.79
N LYS A 22 1.82 1.45 50.91
CA LYS A 22 1.88 0.01 51.12
C LYS A 22 0.81 -0.71 50.28
N PRO A 23 1.08 -1.92 49.75
CA PRO A 23 0.05 -2.71 49.09
C PRO A 23 -0.89 -3.34 50.13
N SER A 24 -2.18 -3.10 49.95
CA SER A 24 -3.24 -3.77 50.74
C SER A 24 -3.52 -5.15 50.15
N ILE A 25 -3.27 -6.18 50.97
CA ILE A 25 -3.59 -7.57 50.67
C ILE A 25 -5.08 -7.80 50.97
N MET A 26 -5.87 -8.05 49.95
CA MET A 26 -7.27 -8.46 50.08
C MET A 26 -7.34 -9.97 50.36
N ARG A 27 -7.66 -10.34 51.60
CA ARG A 27 -7.91 -11.73 52.01
C ARG A 27 -9.33 -12.13 51.63
N LEU A 28 -9.48 -13.03 50.68
CA LEU A 28 -10.71 -13.79 50.41
C LEU A 28 -10.78 -14.97 51.40
N LYS A 29 -11.84 -15.00 52.23
CA LYS A 29 -12.18 -16.13 53.09
C LYS A 29 -12.89 -17.21 52.29
N PHE A 30 -12.36 -18.43 52.28
CA PHE A 30 -13.09 -19.63 51.93
C PHE A 30 -13.55 -20.38 53.17
N PRO A 31 -14.77 -20.95 53.23
CA PRO A 31 -15.22 -21.76 54.34
C PRO A 31 -14.65 -23.17 54.27
N SER A 32 -14.19 -23.63 55.45
CA SER A 32 -13.67 -24.97 55.68
C SER A 32 -14.80 -26.01 55.62
N PHE A 33 -14.60 -27.09 54.87
CA PHE A 33 -15.28 -28.35 55.07
C PHE A 33 -14.25 -29.43 55.42
N ILE A 34 -14.41 -29.96 56.63
CA ILE A 34 -13.70 -31.11 57.17
C ILE A 34 -14.36 -32.38 56.59
N ALA A 35 -13.60 -33.27 56.02
CA ALA A 35 -14.00 -34.67 55.82
C ALA A 35 -12.81 -35.60 56.06
N LEU A 36 -13.01 -36.35 57.02
CA LEU A 36 -12.49 -37.51 57.65
C LEU A 36 -11.63 -38.45 56.82
N ALA A 37 -10.43 -38.75 57.33
CA ALA A 37 -9.52 -39.75 56.82
C ALA A 37 -10.03 -41.17 57.05
N THR A 38 -9.94 -42.01 56.00
CA THR A 38 -9.95 -43.46 56.18
C THR A 38 -8.71 -44.03 55.47
N PHE A 39 -7.84 -44.61 56.30
CA PHE A 39 -6.61 -45.28 55.90
C PHE A 39 -6.96 -46.71 55.45
N LEU A 40 -6.66 -47.03 54.18
CA LEU A 40 -6.60 -48.40 53.74
C LEU A 40 -5.38 -48.59 52.82
N LEU A 41 -4.46 -49.38 53.30
CA LEU A 41 -3.34 -49.92 52.53
C LEU A 41 -3.87 -50.71 51.34
N GLY A 42 -3.53 -50.27 50.14
CA GLY A 42 -3.64 -51.05 48.91
C GLY A 42 -2.37 -50.86 48.09
N LEU A 43 -1.51 -51.85 48.13
CA LEU A 43 -0.43 -52.01 47.17
C LEU A 43 -1.04 -52.09 45.77
N GLY A 44 -0.53 -51.27 44.87
CA GLY A 44 -0.73 -51.62 43.50
C GLY A 44 -0.92 -50.43 42.57
N PHE A 45 -0.03 -50.33 41.62
CA PHE A 45 -0.11 -49.58 40.39
C PHE A 45 -0.16 -48.05 40.52
N LEU A 46 1.02 -47.45 40.56
CA LEU A 46 1.24 -46.15 39.96
C LEU A 46 0.85 -46.28 38.50
N PRO A 47 -0.16 -45.52 38.00
CA PRO A 47 -0.27 -45.36 36.58
C PRO A 47 0.99 -44.58 36.18
N GLN A 48 1.90 -45.25 35.46
CA GLN A 48 2.81 -44.51 34.56
C GLN A 48 1.91 -43.62 33.72
N ALA A 49 1.89 -42.34 34.04
CA ALA A 49 1.49 -41.34 33.06
C ALA A 49 2.43 -41.54 31.89
N MET A 50 2.02 -42.37 30.93
CA MET A 50 2.57 -42.32 29.59
C MET A 50 2.34 -40.89 29.13
N GLY A 51 3.35 -40.06 29.28
CA GLY A 51 3.40 -38.79 28.57
C GLY A 51 3.28 -39.14 27.10
N GLN A 52 2.10 -38.98 26.54
CA GLN A 52 1.94 -38.95 25.10
C GLN A 52 2.77 -37.76 24.65
N GLY A 53 4.01 -38.04 24.25
CA GLY A 53 4.90 -37.02 23.72
C GLY A 53 4.22 -36.35 22.54
N PHE A 54 4.36 -35.04 22.39
CA PHE A 54 3.84 -34.30 21.27
C PHE A 54 4.13 -35.01 19.93
N PRO A 55 3.20 -35.00 18.98
CA PRO A 55 3.36 -35.73 17.72
C PRO A 55 4.56 -35.19 16.94
N LEU A 56 5.38 -36.12 16.41
CA LEU A 56 6.44 -35.76 15.47
C LEU A 56 5.83 -35.45 14.10
N ARG A 57 6.16 -34.27 13.55
CA ARG A 57 5.76 -33.83 12.21
C ARG A 57 6.99 -33.50 11.39
N SER A 58 6.95 -33.84 10.10
CA SER A 58 7.96 -33.40 9.14
C SER A 58 7.74 -31.94 8.75
N ILE A 59 8.81 -31.25 8.37
CA ILE A 59 8.74 -29.84 7.95
C ILE A 59 7.80 -29.67 6.76
N ASP A 60 7.90 -30.55 5.77
CA ASP A 60 7.03 -30.49 4.60
C ASP A 60 5.53 -30.63 4.96
N SER A 61 5.20 -31.44 5.95
CA SER A 61 3.83 -31.61 6.37
C SER A 61 3.27 -30.37 7.08
N ILE A 62 4.13 -29.60 7.75
CA ILE A 62 3.78 -28.35 8.43
C ILE A 62 3.62 -27.22 7.41
N GLN A 63 4.55 -27.13 6.48
CA GLN A 63 4.59 -26.08 5.46
C GLN A 63 3.55 -26.23 4.36
N TRP A 64 3.20 -27.48 4.02
CA TRP A 64 2.38 -27.75 2.85
C TRP A 64 0.98 -27.13 2.92
N VAL A 65 0.63 -26.35 1.91
CA VAL A 65 -0.68 -25.75 1.70
C VAL A 65 -1.26 -26.24 0.38
N HIS A 66 -2.57 -26.52 0.37
CA HIS A 66 -3.24 -27.02 -0.84
C HIS A 66 -3.18 -25.96 -1.96
N PRO A 67 -2.87 -26.35 -3.21
CA PRO A 67 -2.74 -25.40 -4.32
C PRO A 67 -3.94 -24.48 -4.52
N ASP A 68 -5.18 -25.00 -4.38
CA ASP A 68 -6.38 -24.16 -4.51
C ASP A 68 -6.49 -23.12 -3.40
N THR A 69 -5.94 -23.41 -2.22
CA THR A 69 -5.87 -22.44 -1.11
C THR A 69 -4.88 -21.33 -1.44
N LEU A 70 -3.73 -21.67 -2.01
CA LEU A 70 -2.72 -20.70 -2.44
C LEU A 70 -3.26 -19.73 -3.52
N LEU A 71 -4.11 -20.19 -4.41
CA LEU A 71 -4.78 -19.34 -5.40
C LEU A 71 -5.67 -18.26 -4.74
N THR A 72 -6.13 -18.49 -3.52
CA THR A 72 -6.88 -17.49 -2.75
C THR A 72 -5.98 -16.53 -1.96
N GLY A 73 -4.65 -16.67 -2.05
CA GLY A 73 -3.67 -15.88 -1.31
C GLY A 73 -3.47 -16.30 0.15
N LYS A 74 -4.06 -17.43 0.57
CA LYS A 74 -3.94 -17.95 1.95
C LYS A 74 -2.83 -18.97 2.05
N THR A 75 -2.04 -18.87 3.11
CA THR A 75 -0.84 -19.71 3.37
C THR A 75 -0.87 -20.43 4.72
N LEU A 76 -1.98 -20.35 5.44
CA LEU A 76 -2.09 -20.91 6.78
C LEU A 76 -1.83 -22.42 6.81
N SER A 77 -0.84 -22.80 7.60
CA SER A 77 -0.55 -24.23 7.88
C SER A 77 -1.77 -24.93 8.48
N ARG A 78 -2.01 -26.16 8.04
CA ARG A 78 -3.07 -27.01 8.62
C ARG A 78 -2.82 -27.37 10.08
N TYR A 79 -1.60 -27.19 10.57
CA TYR A 79 -1.23 -27.45 11.96
C TYR A 79 -1.14 -26.17 12.79
N ALA A 80 -1.55 -25.02 12.29
CA ALA A 80 -1.54 -23.78 13.04
C ALA A 80 -2.31 -23.91 14.36
N GLY A 81 -1.62 -23.60 15.47
CA GLY A 81 -2.11 -23.78 16.84
C GLY A 81 -1.72 -25.12 17.47
N ASP A 82 -1.31 -26.12 16.70
CA ASP A 82 -0.91 -27.42 17.25
C ASP A 82 0.49 -27.36 17.88
N THR A 83 0.69 -28.09 18.99
CA THR A 83 1.99 -28.33 19.56
C THR A 83 2.58 -29.60 18.98
N VAL A 84 3.73 -29.48 18.33
CA VAL A 84 4.39 -30.58 17.60
C VAL A 84 5.88 -30.70 17.94
N ARG A 85 6.45 -31.88 17.70
CA ARG A 85 7.90 -32.06 17.61
C ARG A 85 8.32 -32.00 16.15
N VAL A 86 9.47 -31.39 15.91
CA VAL A 86 10.03 -31.23 14.56
C VAL A 86 11.50 -31.65 14.61
N ARG A 87 11.95 -32.33 13.55
CA ARG A 87 13.37 -32.62 13.30
C ARG A 87 13.83 -31.86 12.08
N GLY A 88 15.00 -31.25 12.19
CA GLY A 88 15.60 -30.54 11.07
C GLY A 88 17.05 -30.21 11.28
N LEU A 89 17.73 -29.91 10.19
CA LEU A 89 19.13 -29.47 10.15
C LEU A 89 19.17 -27.94 10.29
N VAL A 90 19.93 -27.44 11.22
CA VAL A 90 20.14 -26.01 11.46
C VAL A 90 21.02 -25.42 10.36
N ILE A 91 20.55 -24.36 9.70
CA ILE A 91 21.28 -23.65 8.63
C ILE A 91 21.67 -22.21 9.01
N LEU A 92 21.18 -21.70 10.12
CA LEU A 92 21.54 -20.39 10.67
C LEU A 92 21.67 -20.48 12.19
N THR A 93 22.79 -20.03 12.74
CA THR A 93 22.94 -19.94 14.19
C THR A 93 22.04 -18.84 14.77
N PRO A 94 21.25 -19.09 15.83
CA PRO A 94 20.30 -18.11 16.35
C PRO A 94 20.91 -16.77 16.77
N ARG A 95 22.20 -16.75 17.13
CA ARG A 95 22.93 -15.52 17.51
C ARG A 95 23.12 -14.58 16.33
N ASP A 96 23.19 -15.13 15.11
CA ASP A 96 23.43 -14.37 13.89
C ASP A 96 22.14 -13.74 13.35
N HIS A 97 20.99 -14.22 13.80
CA HIS A 97 19.70 -13.66 13.42
C HIS A 97 19.38 -12.41 14.25
N ALA A 98 19.46 -11.25 13.64
CA ALA A 98 19.48 -9.96 14.33
C ALA A 98 18.21 -9.12 14.18
N LEU A 99 17.05 -9.74 13.90
CA LEU A 99 15.80 -9.01 13.65
C LEU A 99 15.17 -8.40 14.91
N SER A 100 15.38 -9.00 16.08
CA SER A 100 14.81 -8.51 17.32
C SER A 100 15.76 -8.64 18.50
N ALA A 101 15.66 -7.71 19.44
CA ALA A 101 16.32 -7.83 20.74
C ALA A 101 15.58 -8.78 21.70
N ASN A 102 14.26 -8.92 21.53
CA ASN A 102 13.39 -9.60 22.47
C ASN A 102 13.11 -11.07 22.14
N TRP A 103 13.40 -11.50 20.92
CA TRP A 103 13.26 -12.89 20.47
C TRP A 103 14.35 -13.24 19.46
N LYS A 104 14.62 -14.52 19.34
CA LYS A 104 15.64 -15.05 18.42
C LYS A 104 15.02 -16.14 17.56
N ALA A 105 15.60 -16.35 16.38
CA ALA A 105 15.14 -17.33 15.43
C ALA A 105 16.31 -18.03 14.73
N THR A 106 16.02 -19.16 14.12
CA THR A 106 16.88 -19.92 13.24
C THR A 106 16.04 -20.54 12.14
N TYR A 107 16.68 -21.11 11.13
CA TYR A 107 16.01 -21.89 10.11
C TYR A 107 16.43 -23.35 10.18
N LEU A 108 15.44 -24.23 10.10
CA LEU A 108 15.66 -25.67 9.93
C LEU A 108 15.32 -26.09 8.51
N VAL A 109 16.12 -27.00 7.96
CA VAL A 109 15.76 -27.68 6.72
C VAL A 109 15.49 -29.16 7.00
N ASP A 110 14.57 -29.74 6.24
CA ASP A 110 14.17 -31.13 6.41
C ASP A 110 15.35 -32.05 6.11
N THR A 111 15.59 -32.99 7.02
CA THR A 111 16.65 -34.01 6.90
C THR A 111 16.16 -35.28 6.20
N MET A 112 14.85 -35.42 6.00
CA MET A 112 14.21 -36.65 5.51
C MET A 112 13.94 -36.65 4.01
N GLY A 113 14.57 -35.79 3.24
CA GLY A 113 14.31 -35.71 1.81
C GLY A 113 14.98 -34.54 1.12
N LEU A 114 16.25 -34.30 1.40
CA LEU A 114 17.03 -33.17 0.89
C LEU A 114 17.22 -33.12 -0.63
N ALA A 115 16.92 -34.19 -1.36
CA ALA A 115 17.33 -34.26 -2.76
C ALA A 115 16.40 -33.44 -3.70
N ASP A 116 15.07 -33.58 -3.59
CA ASP A 116 14.18 -33.01 -4.60
C ASP A 116 12.82 -32.58 -4.00
N GLY A 117 12.55 -31.29 -4.00
CA GLY A 117 11.25 -30.80 -3.61
C GLY A 117 11.28 -29.39 -2.97
N VAL A 118 10.13 -28.83 -2.88
CA VAL A 118 9.80 -27.61 -2.12
C VAL A 118 9.19 -28.01 -0.78
N TRP A 119 8.87 -27.06 0.10
CA TRP A 119 8.32 -27.29 1.44
C TRP A 119 9.33 -27.85 2.47
N LYS A 120 10.61 -27.56 2.30
CA LYS A 120 11.69 -28.18 3.09
C LYS A 120 12.33 -27.26 4.11
N GLY A 121 11.91 -26.01 4.22
CA GLY A 121 12.41 -25.01 5.16
C GLY A 121 11.38 -24.66 6.23
N LEU A 122 11.83 -24.28 7.43
CA LEU A 122 10.94 -23.83 8.52
C LEU A 122 11.65 -22.81 9.40
N LEU A 123 11.02 -21.67 9.63
CA LEU A 123 11.44 -20.72 10.65
C LEU A 123 11.15 -21.27 12.04
N VAL A 124 12.18 -21.31 12.89
CA VAL A 124 12.05 -21.70 14.31
C VAL A 124 12.38 -20.52 15.19
N ARG A 125 11.44 -20.11 16.00
CA ARG A 125 11.51 -18.93 16.84
C ARG A 125 11.46 -19.28 18.31
N LEU A 126 12.28 -18.60 19.12
CA LEU A 126 12.16 -18.58 20.57
C LEU A 126 11.52 -17.27 21.00
N PRO A 127 10.21 -17.25 21.32
CA PRO A 127 9.48 -16.03 21.68
C PRO A 127 9.95 -15.42 23.01
N ASN A 128 10.34 -16.27 23.98
CA ASN A 128 10.81 -15.84 25.28
C ASN A 128 12.27 -16.23 25.49
N LEU A 129 13.16 -15.26 25.54
CA LEU A 129 14.60 -15.49 25.71
C LEU A 129 14.96 -16.09 27.09
N ALA A 130 14.10 -15.94 28.10
CA ALA A 130 14.31 -16.56 29.41
C ALA A 130 14.34 -18.10 29.31
N ASP A 131 13.66 -18.69 28.34
CA ASP A 131 13.61 -20.14 28.12
C ASP A 131 14.81 -20.67 27.33
N SER A 132 15.74 -19.83 26.93
CA SER A 132 16.85 -20.18 26.03
C SER A 132 17.73 -21.31 26.60
N SER A 133 18.01 -21.30 27.89
CA SER A 133 18.81 -22.34 28.56
C SER A 133 18.02 -23.64 28.69
N ALA A 134 16.74 -23.60 29.06
CA ALA A 134 15.89 -24.77 29.17
C ALA A 134 15.70 -25.48 27.83
N VAL A 135 15.52 -24.72 26.77
CA VAL A 135 15.39 -25.23 25.38
C VAL A 135 16.76 -25.68 24.83
N GLY A 136 17.87 -25.15 25.33
CA GLY A 136 19.18 -25.31 24.73
C GLY A 136 19.35 -24.53 23.42
N PHE A 137 18.66 -23.39 23.28
CA PHE A 137 18.53 -22.71 21.99
C PHE A 137 19.86 -22.21 21.42
N PHE A 138 20.76 -21.70 22.28
CA PHE A 138 22.07 -21.23 21.84
C PHE A 138 23.16 -22.30 21.85
N SER A 139 22.93 -23.45 22.50
CA SER A 139 23.90 -24.57 22.55
C SER A 139 23.64 -25.62 21.48
N ASN A 140 22.37 -25.95 21.24
CA ASN A 140 21.98 -27.05 20.37
C ASN A 140 21.71 -26.62 18.92
N PHE A 141 21.28 -25.36 18.72
CA PHE A 141 20.97 -24.84 17.39
C PHE A 141 22.21 -24.19 16.75
N GLN A 142 23.21 -25.00 16.48
CA GLN A 142 24.39 -24.58 15.73
C GLN A 142 24.29 -25.08 14.29
N VAL A 143 24.83 -24.33 13.33
CA VAL A 143 24.84 -24.74 11.92
C VAL A 143 25.43 -26.13 11.76
N GLY A 144 24.73 -27.02 11.08
CA GLY A 144 25.09 -28.40 10.88
C GLY A 144 24.51 -29.38 11.91
N ASN A 145 23.96 -28.93 13.04
CA ASN A 145 23.29 -29.81 13.98
C ASN A 145 21.94 -30.26 13.46
N ILE A 146 21.66 -31.56 13.54
CA ILE A 146 20.31 -32.11 13.37
C ILE A 146 19.65 -32.08 14.75
N VAL A 147 18.62 -31.25 14.90
CA VAL A 147 17.93 -31.06 16.17
C VAL A 147 16.52 -31.63 16.13
N GLU A 148 16.05 -32.12 17.28
CA GLU A 148 14.64 -32.34 17.55
C GLU A 148 14.20 -31.30 18.58
N CYS A 149 13.13 -30.55 18.27
CA CYS A 149 12.60 -29.50 19.12
C CYS A 149 11.08 -29.54 19.16
N THR A 150 10.51 -28.92 20.20
CA THR A 150 9.05 -28.89 20.43
C THR A 150 8.57 -27.46 20.43
N GLY A 151 7.49 -27.19 19.72
CA GLY A 151 6.90 -25.87 19.66
C GLY A 151 5.46 -25.87 19.15
N VAL A 152 4.86 -24.69 19.14
CA VAL A 152 3.54 -24.44 18.58
C VAL A 152 3.72 -23.93 17.16
N VAL A 153 3.06 -24.55 16.19
CA VAL A 153 2.99 -24.06 14.82
C VAL A 153 2.17 -22.77 14.79
N ALA A 154 2.70 -21.72 14.23
CA ALA A 154 2.05 -20.43 14.15
C ALA A 154 2.38 -19.75 12.82
N GLU A 155 1.55 -18.78 12.44
CA GLU A 155 1.85 -17.87 11.33
C GLU A 155 2.33 -16.55 11.90
N TYR A 156 3.39 -16.01 11.33
CA TYR A 156 3.81 -14.65 11.65
C TYR A 156 2.90 -13.68 10.89
N GLN A 157 1.90 -13.17 11.60
CA GLN A 157 0.91 -12.25 11.06
C GLN A 157 1.38 -10.82 11.26
N ASP A 158 1.62 -10.12 10.19
CA ASP A 158 1.96 -8.71 10.30
C ASP A 158 0.81 -7.76 9.97
N ALA A 159 -0.10 -8.08 9.10
CA ALA A 159 -1.25 -7.24 8.80
C ALA A 159 -2.41 -7.97 8.10
N SER A 160 -2.25 -9.23 7.71
CA SER A 160 -3.30 -9.96 7.00
C SER A 160 -3.59 -11.28 7.72
N PRO A 161 -4.82 -11.50 8.19
CA PRO A 161 -5.20 -12.80 8.70
C PRO A 161 -5.10 -13.83 7.57
N ASN A 162 -4.45 -14.96 7.84
CA ASN A 162 -4.27 -16.10 6.95
C ASN A 162 -3.18 -15.97 5.87
N SER A 163 -2.25 -15.04 5.99
CA SER A 163 -1.01 -15.03 5.20
C SER A 163 0.14 -14.57 6.08
N GLY A 164 1.32 -15.11 5.86
CA GLY A 164 2.50 -14.81 6.65
C GLY A 164 3.47 -15.98 6.63
N GLU A 165 4.59 -15.83 7.30
CA GLU A 165 5.62 -16.86 7.38
C GLU A 165 5.22 -17.93 8.40
N THR A 166 5.14 -19.19 7.96
CA THR A 166 4.88 -20.34 8.85
C THR A 166 6.08 -20.55 9.75
N GLN A 167 5.85 -20.58 11.06
CA GLN A 167 6.91 -20.69 12.07
C GLN A 167 6.59 -21.71 13.16
N LEU A 168 7.65 -22.26 13.77
CA LEU A 168 7.55 -23.05 14.98
C LEU A 168 7.97 -22.19 16.19
N ASN A 169 7.03 -21.80 17.02
CA ASN A 169 7.30 -21.08 18.27
C ASN A 169 7.71 -22.10 19.34
N LEU A 170 8.98 -22.15 19.70
CA LEU A 170 9.49 -23.04 20.74
C LEU A 170 8.83 -22.78 22.09
N ILE A 171 8.50 -23.83 22.79
CA ILE A 171 8.06 -23.81 24.18
C ILE A 171 9.21 -24.29 25.08
N GLY A 172 9.08 -24.11 26.40
CA GLY A 172 10.14 -24.43 27.40
C GLY A 172 10.52 -25.91 27.52
N VAL A 173 10.46 -26.68 26.43
CA VAL A 173 10.85 -28.10 26.36
C VAL A 173 12.26 -28.20 25.79
N ALA A 174 13.12 -28.97 26.46
CA ALA A 174 14.50 -29.17 26.04
C ALA A 174 14.57 -29.78 24.63
N SER A 175 15.40 -29.17 23.77
CA SER A 175 15.74 -29.72 22.46
C SER A 175 16.89 -30.74 22.58
N SER A 176 17.01 -31.63 21.63
CA SER A 176 18.10 -32.61 21.57
C SER A 176 18.84 -32.53 20.22
N VAL A 177 20.15 -32.72 20.27
CA VAL A 177 20.97 -32.89 19.08
C VAL A 177 21.01 -34.38 18.76
N LEU A 178 20.52 -34.73 17.57
CA LEU A 178 20.41 -36.10 17.09
C LEU A 178 21.61 -36.52 16.23
N GLY A 179 22.32 -35.55 15.70
CA GLY A 179 23.47 -35.79 14.82
C GLY A 179 23.99 -34.49 14.19
N PHE A 180 24.88 -34.65 13.23
CA PHE A 180 25.47 -33.55 12.48
C PHE A 180 25.47 -33.88 10.99
N ALA A 181 25.19 -32.88 10.14
CA ALA A 181 25.30 -32.97 8.70
C ALA A 181 25.77 -31.64 8.10
N THR A 182 26.35 -31.72 6.91
CA THR A 182 26.64 -30.50 6.14
C THR A 182 25.34 -29.88 5.65
N PRO A 183 25.14 -28.54 5.82
CA PRO A 183 24.00 -27.85 5.24
C PRO A 183 23.90 -28.08 3.73
N PRO A 184 22.70 -28.21 3.19
CA PRO A 184 22.50 -28.43 1.76
C PRO A 184 23.00 -27.23 0.94
N ALA A 185 23.44 -27.52 -0.29
CA ALA A 185 23.70 -26.45 -1.25
C ALA A 185 22.42 -25.62 -1.51
N PRO A 186 22.56 -24.34 -1.77
CA PRO A 186 21.41 -23.50 -2.10
C PRO A 186 20.76 -23.98 -3.40
N ARG A 187 19.43 -24.03 -3.42
CA ARG A 187 18.67 -24.46 -4.60
C ARG A 187 18.67 -23.36 -5.66
N PRO A 188 19.16 -23.63 -6.89
CA PRO A 188 19.04 -22.66 -7.98
C PRO A 188 17.56 -22.32 -8.26
N SER A 189 17.25 -21.04 -8.36
CA SER A 189 15.90 -20.55 -8.53
C SER A 189 15.88 -19.28 -9.38
N PHE A 190 14.70 -18.87 -9.82
CA PHE A 190 14.46 -17.61 -10.53
C PHE A 190 13.50 -16.74 -9.72
N MET A 191 13.70 -15.42 -9.77
CA MET A 191 12.88 -14.47 -8.99
C MET A 191 11.40 -14.46 -9.39
N ASN A 192 11.08 -14.81 -10.63
CA ASN A 192 9.69 -14.90 -11.11
C ASN A 192 8.87 -16.02 -10.48
N LEU A 193 9.49 -16.96 -9.78
CA LEU A 193 8.76 -17.93 -8.95
C LEU A 193 8.12 -17.27 -7.71
N PHE A 194 8.65 -16.15 -7.27
CA PHE A 194 8.29 -15.45 -6.04
C PHE A 194 7.53 -14.17 -6.30
N MET A 195 8.01 -13.39 -7.25
CA MET A 195 7.48 -12.07 -7.59
C MET A 195 7.36 -11.95 -9.10
N VAL A 196 6.27 -11.42 -9.60
CA VAL A 196 6.08 -11.14 -11.03
C VAL A 196 5.67 -9.70 -11.22
N TYR A 197 6.29 -9.04 -12.15
CA TYR A 197 5.90 -7.70 -12.54
C TYR A 197 4.56 -7.72 -13.27
N ASP A 198 3.57 -7.01 -12.74
CA ASP A 198 2.27 -6.79 -13.38
C ASP A 198 2.11 -5.32 -13.75
N PRO A 199 2.26 -4.96 -15.02
CA PRO A 199 2.08 -3.59 -15.49
C PRO A 199 0.63 -3.10 -15.35
N ASN A 200 -0.33 -4.01 -15.15
CA ASN A 200 -1.73 -3.65 -14.96
C ASN A 200 -2.10 -3.38 -13.49
N ASN A 201 -1.17 -3.55 -12.58
CA ASN A 201 -1.36 -3.22 -11.17
C ASN A 201 -0.26 -2.26 -10.69
N PRO A 202 -0.40 -1.00 -10.95
CA PRO A 202 0.62 0.03 -10.69
C PRO A 202 0.87 0.32 -9.22
N ALA A 203 -0.16 0.16 -8.42
CA ALA A 203 -0.01 0.31 -6.98
C ALA A 203 0.89 -0.80 -6.39
N VAL A 204 0.99 -1.95 -7.08
CA VAL A 204 1.85 -3.08 -6.71
C VAL A 204 2.47 -3.67 -7.97
N PRO A 205 3.46 -3.01 -8.54
CA PRO A 205 4.04 -3.50 -9.80
C PRO A 205 4.69 -4.87 -9.67
N GLN A 206 5.14 -5.25 -8.47
CA GLN A 206 5.68 -6.59 -8.18
C GLN A 206 4.64 -7.39 -7.40
N GLN A 207 3.99 -8.33 -8.09
CA GLN A 207 2.96 -9.21 -7.50
C GLN A 207 3.58 -10.44 -6.87
N ILE A 208 3.20 -10.72 -5.62
CA ILE A 208 3.59 -11.95 -4.95
C ILE A 208 2.96 -13.18 -5.64
N GLN A 209 3.76 -14.22 -5.84
CA GLN A 209 3.36 -15.48 -6.48
C GLN A 209 3.23 -16.60 -5.44
N LYS A 210 2.12 -16.62 -4.68
CA LYS A 210 1.87 -17.64 -3.66
C LYS A 210 1.90 -19.08 -4.22
N PRO A 211 1.26 -19.38 -5.37
CA PRO A 211 1.22 -20.75 -5.90
C PRO A 211 2.58 -21.33 -6.21
N THR A 212 3.57 -20.53 -6.58
CA THR A 212 4.91 -20.98 -6.97
C THR A 212 5.96 -20.70 -5.91
N GLY A 213 5.81 -19.62 -5.13
CA GLY A 213 6.80 -19.18 -4.16
C GLY A 213 6.65 -19.81 -2.78
N GLU A 214 5.44 -20.13 -2.34
CA GLU A 214 5.17 -20.59 -0.97
C GLU A 214 5.95 -21.83 -0.59
N GLY A 215 6.06 -22.79 -1.50
CA GLY A 215 6.83 -24.01 -1.25
C GLY A 215 8.32 -23.80 -0.99
N TYR A 216 8.84 -22.60 -1.27
CA TYR A 216 10.23 -22.23 -1.00
C TYR A 216 10.42 -21.47 0.32
N GLU A 217 9.35 -21.15 1.02
CA GLU A 217 9.44 -20.47 2.31
C GLU A 217 10.34 -21.24 3.28
N GLY A 218 11.25 -20.54 3.95
CA GLY A 218 12.27 -21.13 4.82
C GLY A 218 13.40 -21.88 4.10
N MET A 219 13.35 -22.02 2.78
CA MET A 219 14.36 -22.75 2.00
C MET A 219 15.54 -21.87 1.60
N TYR A 220 16.73 -22.48 1.56
CA TYR A 220 17.96 -21.84 1.09
C TYR A 220 18.08 -21.95 -0.43
N VAL A 221 18.03 -20.79 -1.11
CA VAL A 221 18.01 -20.68 -2.58
C VAL A 221 19.17 -19.85 -3.12
N GLN A 222 19.39 -19.93 -4.44
CA GLN A 222 20.37 -19.12 -5.16
C GLN A 222 19.76 -18.52 -6.42
N PHE A 223 19.91 -17.21 -6.57
CA PHE A 223 19.68 -16.47 -7.81
C PHE A 223 21.03 -16.15 -8.46
N ASN A 224 21.14 -16.28 -9.77
CA ASN A 224 22.37 -16.04 -10.51
C ASN A 224 22.29 -14.75 -11.32
N ASN A 225 23.45 -14.10 -11.51
CA ASN A 225 23.61 -12.88 -12.32
C ASN A 225 22.62 -11.78 -11.90
N VAL A 226 22.70 -11.39 -10.64
CA VAL A 226 21.73 -10.47 -10.03
C VAL A 226 22.20 -9.03 -10.12
N LEU A 227 21.34 -8.17 -10.67
CA LEU A 227 21.53 -6.71 -10.78
C LEU A 227 20.91 -6.02 -9.55
N VAL A 228 21.66 -5.13 -8.93
CA VAL A 228 21.14 -4.25 -7.87
C VAL A 228 20.35 -3.10 -8.50
N THR A 229 19.03 -3.12 -8.37
CA THR A 229 18.14 -2.11 -8.96
C THR A 229 17.84 -0.95 -8.04
N ASN A 230 17.88 -1.17 -6.72
CA ASN A 230 17.67 -0.11 -5.73
C ASN A 230 18.42 -0.42 -4.43
N VAL A 231 18.83 0.63 -3.71
CA VAL A 231 19.41 0.54 -2.36
C VAL A 231 18.72 1.57 -1.47
N SER A 232 18.09 1.11 -0.39
CA SER A 232 17.42 1.95 0.60
C SER A 232 18.14 1.87 1.93
N THR A 233 18.41 3.00 2.54
CA THR A 233 19.04 3.11 3.86
C THR A 233 18.03 3.64 4.86
N PHE A 234 17.90 2.99 6.01
CA PHE A 234 16.98 3.34 7.07
C PHE A 234 17.72 3.83 8.31
N SER A 235 16.98 4.40 9.26
CA SER A 235 17.52 4.79 10.56
C SER A 235 18.27 3.63 11.24
N GLY A 236 19.39 3.92 11.89
CA GLY A 236 20.24 2.92 12.53
C GLY A 236 21.13 2.13 11.55
N GLY A 237 21.36 2.64 10.34
CA GLY A 237 22.26 2.03 9.35
C GLY A 237 21.73 0.75 8.71
N ARG A 238 20.43 0.46 8.86
CA ARG A 238 19.81 -0.68 8.16
C ARG A 238 19.78 -0.41 6.67
N VAL A 239 20.11 -1.43 5.89
CA VAL A 239 20.10 -1.38 4.43
C VAL A 239 19.13 -2.44 3.90
N SER A 240 18.32 -2.06 2.94
CA SER A 240 17.51 -2.95 2.12
C SER A 240 17.80 -2.66 0.66
N TRP A 241 17.83 -3.66 -0.17
CA TRP A 241 18.17 -3.52 -1.57
C TRP A 241 17.34 -4.46 -2.43
N MET A 242 17.05 -4.01 -3.63
CA MET A 242 16.31 -4.79 -4.60
C MET A 242 17.28 -5.42 -5.59
N LEU A 243 17.02 -6.66 -5.91
CA LEU A 243 17.74 -7.41 -6.92
C LEU A 243 16.80 -7.79 -8.04
N ARG A 244 17.35 -7.83 -9.25
CA ARG A 244 16.69 -8.33 -10.46
C ARG A 244 17.54 -9.42 -11.08
N ASP A 245 16.92 -10.52 -11.52
CA ASP A 245 17.58 -11.57 -12.31
C ASP A 245 17.18 -11.50 -13.79
N ALA A 246 17.61 -12.49 -14.57
CA ALA A 246 17.32 -12.56 -16.01
C ALA A 246 15.83 -12.74 -16.34
N SER A 247 14.97 -13.07 -15.38
CA SER A 247 13.52 -13.14 -15.56
C SER A 247 12.85 -11.77 -15.61
N GLY A 248 13.58 -10.69 -15.23
CA GLY A 248 13.05 -9.34 -15.10
C GLY A 248 12.29 -9.08 -13.81
N SER A 249 12.06 -10.09 -13.00
CA SER A 249 11.41 -9.96 -11.69
C SER A 249 12.39 -9.48 -10.64
N GLU A 250 11.86 -8.85 -9.59
CA GLU A 250 12.65 -8.28 -8.50
C GLU A 250 12.33 -8.93 -7.16
N ILE A 251 13.33 -9.10 -6.32
CA ILE A 251 13.19 -9.54 -4.94
C ILE A 251 13.96 -8.61 -4.00
N ASN A 252 13.40 -8.35 -2.82
CA ASN A 252 14.07 -7.56 -1.79
C ASN A 252 15.07 -8.42 -1.02
N VAL A 253 16.24 -7.86 -0.71
CA VAL A 253 17.21 -8.47 0.21
C VAL A 253 17.04 -7.85 1.58
N ARG A 254 16.74 -8.69 2.56
CA ARG A 254 16.61 -8.31 3.96
C ARG A 254 17.91 -8.65 4.69
N ASP A 255 18.63 -7.63 5.12
CA ASP A 255 19.86 -7.80 5.91
C ASP A 255 19.56 -8.14 7.38
N ALA A 256 18.98 -9.32 7.61
CA ALA A 256 18.64 -9.79 8.94
C ALA A 256 19.86 -10.23 9.77
N VAL A 257 20.97 -10.52 9.10
CA VAL A 257 22.23 -10.97 9.71
C VAL A 257 23.29 -9.87 9.80
N ARG A 258 22.98 -8.66 9.28
CA ARG A 258 23.80 -7.44 9.39
C ARG A 258 25.16 -7.47 8.67
N PHE A 259 25.38 -8.31 7.69
CA PHE A 259 26.65 -8.38 6.96
C PHE A 259 26.91 -7.18 6.06
N PHE A 260 25.87 -6.50 5.62
CA PHE A 260 25.93 -5.43 4.62
C PHE A 260 25.81 -4.02 5.21
N ARG A 261 25.88 -3.93 6.55
CA ARG A 261 25.84 -2.64 7.25
C ARG A 261 27.23 -2.11 7.50
N PRO A 262 27.43 -0.81 7.44
CA PRO A 262 28.61 -0.21 8.06
C PRO A 262 28.64 -0.60 9.55
N PRO A 263 29.82 -0.67 10.19
CA PRO A 263 29.95 -1.01 11.58
C PRO A 263 29.13 -0.03 12.43
N PHE A 264 27.99 -0.50 12.90
CA PHE A 264 27.11 0.27 13.76
C PHE A 264 27.50 -0.02 15.21
N VAL A 265 27.92 1.01 15.93
CA VAL A 265 28.12 0.94 17.37
C VAL A 265 26.74 1.01 18.03
N SER A 266 26.09 -0.14 18.18
CA SER A 266 24.86 -0.23 18.96
C SER A 266 25.20 -0.21 20.44
N SER A 267 24.57 0.67 21.19
CA SER A 267 24.63 0.70 22.65
C SER A 267 23.98 -0.49 23.35
N THR A 268 23.32 -1.38 22.60
CA THR A 268 22.74 -2.64 23.09
C THR A 268 23.61 -3.81 22.69
N ALA A 269 24.48 -4.21 23.61
CA ALA A 269 25.63 -5.12 23.45
C ALA A 269 25.30 -6.61 23.25
N SER A 270 24.24 -7.00 22.60
CA SER A 270 23.90 -8.43 22.43
C SER A 270 24.22 -9.06 21.07
N VAL A 271 24.75 -8.28 20.13
CA VAL A 271 25.18 -8.79 18.82
C VAL A 271 26.58 -8.27 18.53
N PRO A 272 27.59 -9.16 18.41
CA PRO A 272 28.93 -8.72 18.06
C PRO A 272 28.93 -8.00 16.71
N PRO A 273 29.75 -6.96 16.52
CA PRO A 273 29.96 -6.36 15.22
C PRO A 273 30.48 -7.43 14.27
N ASN A 274 29.95 -7.45 13.05
CA ASN A 274 30.45 -8.35 12.02
C ASN A 274 31.96 -8.15 11.81
N PRO A 275 32.81 -9.17 11.89
CA PRO A 275 34.24 -9.04 11.72
C PRO A 275 34.70 -8.83 10.26
N GLY A 276 33.77 -8.85 9.28
CA GLY A 276 34.07 -8.63 7.87
C GLY A 276 34.02 -7.18 7.46
N ALA A 277 34.86 -6.75 6.51
CA ALA A 277 34.69 -5.47 5.86
C ALA A 277 33.30 -5.39 5.22
N PRO A 278 32.54 -4.28 5.38
CA PRO A 278 31.21 -4.17 4.82
C PRO A 278 31.28 -4.37 3.31
N VAL A 279 30.50 -5.30 2.79
CA VAL A 279 30.32 -5.43 1.33
C VAL A 279 29.56 -4.22 0.87
N PHE A 280 30.19 -3.38 0.08
CA PHE A 280 29.58 -2.16 -0.42
C PHE A 280 28.61 -2.50 -1.57
N VAL A 281 27.33 -2.52 -1.26
CA VAL A 281 26.26 -2.70 -2.24
C VAL A 281 25.93 -1.34 -2.86
N GLN A 282 25.97 -1.27 -4.18
CA GLN A 282 25.68 -0.06 -4.94
C GLN A 282 24.71 -0.39 -6.07
N GLN A 283 23.74 0.50 -6.30
CA GLN A 283 22.82 0.42 -7.43
C GLN A 283 23.60 0.37 -8.75
N GLY A 284 23.18 -0.50 -9.65
CA GLY A 284 23.82 -0.73 -10.94
C GLY A 284 24.88 -1.84 -10.96
N LYS A 285 25.37 -2.32 -9.79
CA LYS A 285 26.30 -3.46 -9.76
C LYS A 285 25.60 -4.77 -10.04
N VAL A 286 26.33 -5.65 -10.74
CA VAL A 286 25.91 -7.03 -10.98
C VAL A 286 26.79 -7.96 -10.13
N PHE A 287 26.17 -8.90 -9.45
CA PHE A 287 26.85 -9.95 -8.71
C PHE A 287 26.58 -11.31 -9.34
N SER A 288 27.58 -12.20 -9.28
CA SER A 288 27.48 -13.54 -9.87
C SER A 288 26.34 -14.37 -9.29
N HIS A 289 26.00 -14.14 -8.02
CA HIS A 289 24.85 -14.76 -7.37
C HIS A 289 24.44 -14.01 -6.10
N MET A 290 23.20 -14.26 -5.68
CA MET A 290 22.71 -14.03 -4.34
C MET A 290 22.13 -15.34 -3.80
N ARG A 291 22.57 -15.73 -2.61
CA ARG A 291 22.04 -16.87 -1.85
C ARG A 291 21.35 -16.39 -0.61
N GLY A 292 20.41 -17.17 -0.12
CA GLY A 292 19.72 -16.84 1.13
C GLY A 292 18.47 -17.67 1.33
N VAL A 293 17.84 -17.47 2.49
CA VAL A 293 16.57 -18.09 2.82
C VAL A 293 15.44 -17.20 2.32
N ILE A 294 14.42 -17.80 1.71
CA ILE A 294 13.21 -17.12 1.33
C ILE A 294 12.32 -16.96 2.55
N THR A 295 11.83 -15.75 2.78
CA THR A 295 10.85 -15.41 3.81
C THR A 295 9.73 -14.56 3.22
N GLU A 296 8.54 -14.63 3.81
CA GLU A 296 7.46 -13.73 3.48
C GLU A 296 7.40 -12.59 4.48
N THR A 297 7.12 -11.38 4.01
CA THR A 297 6.90 -10.21 4.86
C THR A 297 5.92 -9.23 4.23
N ASN A 298 5.16 -8.57 5.08
CA ASN A 298 4.39 -7.37 4.73
C ASN A 298 4.74 -6.19 5.66
N PHE A 299 5.77 -6.35 6.50
CA PHE A 299 6.19 -5.34 7.46
C PHE A 299 6.79 -4.11 6.78
N GLY A 300 6.21 -2.95 7.06
CA GLY A 300 6.68 -1.67 6.50
C GLY A 300 6.53 -1.56 4.99
N THR A 301 5.80 -2.49 4.36
CA THR A 301 5.44 -2.43 2.95
C THR A 301 3.93 -2.48 2.80
N LEU A 302 3.45 -1.85 1.75
CA LEU A 302 2.02 -1.81 1.44
C LEU A 302 1.47 -3.17 1.00
N TYR A 303 2.35 -4.16 0.75
CA TYR A 303 1.98 -5.42 0.12
C TYR A 303 2.81 -6.57 0.65
N PRO A 304 2.22 -7.77 0.79
CA PRO A 304 2.98 -8.98 1.07
C PRO A 304 3.97 -9.22 -0.07
N ARG A 305 5.19 -9.61 0.28
CA ARG A 305 6.23 -9.95 -0.67
C ARG A 305 7.14 -11.03 -0.13
N TYR A 306 7.75 -11.80 -1.03
CA TYR A 306 8.89 -12.62 -0.65
C TYR A 306 10.15 -11.76 -0.60
N GLU A 307 11.01 -12.09 0.35
CA GLU A 307 12.34 -11.50 0.54
C GLU A 307 13.37 -12.62 0.63
N ILE A 308 14.63 -12.29 0.37
CA ILE A 308 15.74 -13.21 0.58
C ILE A 308 16.62 -12.70 1.73
N ILE A 309 16.96 -13.60 2.66
CA ILE A 309 17.85 -13.33 3.79
C ILE A 309 19.16 -14.06 3.56
N PRO A 310 20.27 -13.37 3.24
CA PRO A 310 21.58 -13.99 3.16
C PRO A 310 22.03 -14.47 4.55
N LEU A 311 22.66 -15.64 4.62
CA LEU A 311 23.07 -16.27 5.88
C LEU A 311 24.54 -15.99 6.22
N THR A 312 25.37 -15.77 5.20
CA THR A 312 26.82 -15.53 5.32
C THR A 312 27.25 -14.42 4.35
N PRO A 313 28.41 -13.77 4.58
CA PRO A 313 28.95 -12.80 3.64
C PRO A 313 29.19 -13.37 2.23
N SER A 314 29.53 -14.67 2.12
CA SER A 314 29.77 -15.36 0.85
C SER A 314 28.47 -15.67 0.06
N ASP A 315 27.32 -15.38 0.61
CA ASP A 315 26.04 -15.50 -0.10
C ASP A 315 25.86 -14.41 -1.15
N LEU A 316 26.62 -13.33 -1.06
CA LEU A 316 26.79 -12.38 -2.14
C LEU A 316 28.05 -12.78 -2.94
N GLY A 317 27.84 -13.10 -4.21
CA GLY A 317 28.91 -13.53 -5.11
C GLY A 317 29.87 -12.41 -5.50
N ALA A 318 30.83 -12.75 -6.33
CA ALA A 318 31.78 -11.78 -6.88
C ALA A 318 31.07 -10.73 -7.74
N VAL A 319 31.59 -9.51 -7.72
CA VAL A 319 31.16 -8.45 -8.66
C VAL A 319 31.52 -8.89 -10.07
N MET A 320 30.55 -8.83 -10.97
CA MET A 320 30.71 -9.08 -12.40
C MET A 320 30.84 -7.77 -13.17
N ALA A 321 31.28 -7.87 -14.43
CA ALA A 321 31.22 -6.75 -15.34
C ALA A 321 29.77 -6.20 -15.38
N SER A 322 29.65 -4.90 -15.15
CA SER A 322 28.35 -4.25 -15.00
C SER A 322 28.07 -3.38 -16.22
N PRO A 323 26.87 -3.43 -16.79
CA PRO A 323 26.54 -2.52 -17.88
C PRO A 323 26.52 -1.06 -17.39
N PRO A 324 26.63 -0.07 -18.30
CA PRO A 324 26.51 1.32 -17.93
C PRO A 324 25.20 1.60 -17.17
N PHE A 325 25.32 2.24 -16.01
CA PHE A 325 24.18 2.61 -15.18
C PHE A 325 23.63 3.97 -15.66
N ILE A 326 22.38 3.95 -16.12
CA ILE A 326 21.65 5.13 -16.61
C ILE A 326 20.68 5.59 -15.53
N SER A 327 20.73 6.88 -15.19
CA SER A 327 19.87 7.47 -14.15
C SER A 327 19.52 8.91 -14.48
N ARG A 328 18.57 9.49 -13.75
CA ARG A 328 18.14 10.89 -13.84
C ARG A 328 17.78 11.33 -15.27
N TRP A 329 17.15 10.43 -16.03
CA TRP A 329 16.65 10.77 -17.36
C TRP A 329 15.45 11.72 -17.25
N LYS A 330 15.42 12.72 -18.11
CA LYS A 330 14.31 13.67 -18.20
C LYS A 330 14.18 14.31 -19.57
N ALA A 331 12.95 14.67 -19.91
CA ALA A 331 12.65 15.49 -21.09
C ALA A 331 12.67 16.99 -20.72
N THR A 332 13.21 17.80 -21.60
CA THR A 332 13.25 19.27 -21.44
C THR A 332 12.86 19.91 -22.79
N PRO A 333 11.78 20.71 -22.85
CA PRO A 333 10.86 21.01 -21.74
C PRO A 333 10.05 19.79 -21.33
N ALA A 334 9.61 19.74 -20.06
CA ALA A 334 8.78 18.65 -19.53
C ALA A 334 7.39 18.61 -20.18
N VAL A 335 6.88 19.78 -20.58
CA VAL A 335 5.62 19.96 -21.29
C VAL A 335 5.92 20.61 -22.64
N PRO A 336 6.35 19.83 -23.66
CA PRO A 336 6.66 20.36 -24.97
C PRO A 336 5.39 20.79 -25.74
N ARG A 337 5.56 21.73 -26.65
CA ARG A 337 4.54 22.14 -27.62
C ARG A 337 4.84 21.58 -29.00
N THR A 338 3.84 21.59 -29.87
CA THR A 338 4.06 21.24 -31.28
C THR A 338 5.19 22.09 -31.88
N SER A 339 5.99 21.46 -32.73
CA SER A 339 7.15 22.07 -33.42
C SER A 339 8.32 22.53 -32.50
N ASN A 340 8.23 22.34 -31.18
CA ASN A 340 9.34 22.62 -30.29
C ASN A 340 10.23 21.38 -30.12
N PRO A 341 11.57 21.55 -30.17
CA PRO A 341 12.48 20.44 -29.93
C PRO A 341 12.38 19.96 -28.48
N VAL A 342 12.65 18.68 -28.23
CA VAL A 342 12.70 18.08 -26.89
C VAL A 342 14.08 17.45 -26.69
N THR A 343 14.78 17.93 -25.68
CA THR A 343 16.07 17.37 -25.27
C THR A 343 15.86 16.34 -24.17
N ILE A 344 16.32 15.11 -24.40
CA ILE A 344 16.39 14.05 -23.38
C ILE A 344 17.80 14.07 -22.80
N GLY A 345 17.90 14.36 -21.52
CA GLY A 345 19.14 14.29 -20.76
C GLY A 345 19.14 13.10 -19.81
N ALA A 346 20.32 12.53 -19.55
CA ALA A 346 20.50 11.45 -18.58
C ALA A 346 21.90 11.49 -17.97
N ARG A 347 22.05 10.97 -16.74
CA ARG A 347 23.35 10.63 -16.18
C ARG A 347 23.65 9.17 -16.54
N ILE A 348 24.80 8.94 -17.17
CA ILE A 348 25.26 7.61 -17.59
C ILE A 348 26.65 7.38 -17.01
N VAL A 349 26.81 6.36 -16.18
CA VAL A 349 28.07 6.02 -15.51
C VAL A 349 28.36 4.56 -15.73
N ASP A 350 29.57 4.27 -16.09
CA ASP A 350 30.10 2.91 -16.05
C ASP A 350 30.90 2.77 -14.73
N LEU A 351 30.60 1.71 -13.97
CA LEU A 351 31.14 1.53 -12.60
C LEU A 351 32.47 0.78 -12.59
N ASP A 352 32.84 0.12 -13.69
CA ASP A 352 34.03 -0.72 -13.80
C ASP A 352 34.79 -0.56 -15.12
N GLY A 353 34.39 0.46 -15.93
CA GLY A 353 35.04 0.78 -17.21
C GLY A 353 34.74 2.19 -17.68
N SER A 354 34.32 2.33 -18.91
CA SER A 354 33.95 3.60 -19.52
C SER A 354 32.80 3.45 -20.54
N VAL A 355 31.94 4.46 -20.61
CA VAL A 355 30.85 4.50 -21.59
C VAL A 355 31.44 4.70 -22.98
N ALA A 356 31.33 3.68 -23.84
CA ALA A 356 31.81 3.70 -25.23
C ALA A 356 30.83 4.42 -26.17
N SER A 357 29.51 4.23 -25.98
CA SER A 357 28.48 4.90 -26.75
C SER A 357 27.15 4.95 -26.00
N SER A 358 26.32 5.94 -26.39
CA SER A 358 24.94 6.03 -25.91
C SER A 358 24.00 6.53 -27.00
N LYS A 359 22.78 6.00 -27.03
CA LYS A 359 21.73 6.35 -27.97
C LYS A 359 20.38 6.51 -27.27
N LEU A 360 19.65 7.51 -27.70
CA LEU A 360 18.25 7.71 -27.41
C LEU A 360 17.42 7.00 -28.48
N PHE A 361 16.41 6.23 -28.05
CA PHE A 361 15.38 5.63 -28.90
C PHE A 361 14.04 6.24 -28.53
N TYR A 362 13.24 6.64 -29.51
CA TYR A 362 11.93 7.25 -29.27
C TYR A 362 10.92 6.85 -30.31
N ALA A 363 9.63 6.83 -29.95
CA ALA A 363 8.53 6.53 -30.84
C ALA A 363 7.25 7.28 -30.41
N PRO A 364 6.30 7.54 -31.33
CA PRO A 364 4.98 8.03 -30.98
C PRO A 364 4.17 6.98 -30.23
N GLY A 365 3.24 7.45 -29.39
CA GLY A 365 2.40 6.60 -28.53
C GLY A 365 2.97 6.42 -27.13
N VAL A 366 2.42 5.45 -26.41
CA VAL A 366 2.77 5.17 -24.99
C VAL A 366 3.70 3.96 -24.84
N ASN A 367 3.71 3.08 -25.81
CA ASN A 367 4.58 1.91 -25.90
C ASN A 367 4.58 1.34 -27.34
N GLY A 368 5.55 0.47 -27.65
CA GLY A 368 5.64 -0.24 -28.93
C GLY A 368 5.96 0.66 -30.12
N GLY A 369 5.73 0.14 -31.31
CA GLY A 369 5.96 0.88 -32.56
C GLY A 369 7.39 0.77 -33.10
N VAL A 370 7.66 1.57 -34.15
CA VAL A 370 8.99 1.67 -34.78
C VAL A 370 9.73 2.84 -34.15
N TYR A 371 10.92 2.54 -33.61
CA TYR A 371 11.74 3.54 -32.97
C TYR A 371 12.69 4.23 -33.92
N ASP A 372 12.69 5.55 -33.89
CA ASP A 372 13.79 6.35 -34.34
C ASP A 372 14.89 6.41 -33.29
N SER A 373 16.12 6.71 -33.68
CA SER A 373 17.22 6.82 -32.75
C SER A 373 18.15 7.99 -33.03
N LEU A 374 18.71 8.56 -31.96
CA LEU A 374 19.67 9.66 -32.01
C LEU A 374 20.88 9.30 -31.12
N PRO A 375 22.12 9.60 -31.55
CA PRO A 375 23.28 9.51 -30.67
C PRO A 375 23.14 10.53 -29.55
N MET A 376 23.51 10.14 -28.34
CA MET A 376 23.63 11.07 -27.22
C MET A 376 25.07 11.59 -27.09
N THR A 377 25.19 12.86 -26.81
CA THR A 377 26.51 13.52 -26.65
C THR A 377 26.79 13.79 -25.18
N LEU A 378 28.04 13.59 -24.77
CA LEU A 378 28.54 13.98 -23.44
C LEU A 378 28.64 15.50 -23.36
N VAL A 379 27.92 16.12 -22.44
CA VAL A 379 27.87 17.59 -22.27
C VAL A 379 28.51 18.07 -20.96
N ALA A 380 28.63 17.20 -19.99
CA ALA A 380 29.35 17.39 -18.73
C ALA A 380 29.75 16.01 -18.19
N PRO A 381 30.62 15.90 -17.19
CA PRO A 381 30.96 14.61 -16.59
C PRO A 381 29.71 13.77 -16.30
N ASP A 382 29.67 12.56 -16.85
CA ASP A 382 28.56 11.60 -16.76
C ASP A 382 27.20 12.08 -17.34
N SER A 383 27.11 13.28 -17.87
CA SER A 383 25.86 13.87 -18.37
C SER A 383 25.78 13.81 -19.88
N PHE A 384 24.82 13.05 -20.37
CA PHE A 384 24.58 12.84 -21.81
C PHE A 384 23.24 13.42 -22.21
N GLN A 385 23.14 13.90 -23.46
CA GLN A 385 21.89 14.40 -23.99
C GLN A 385 21.74 14.16 -25.51
N ALA A 386 20.48 14.07 -25.95
CA ALA A 386 20.10 14.08 -27.36
C ALA A 386 18.84 14.94 -27.53
N THR A 387 18.73 15.64 -28.66
CA THR A 387 17.60 16.52 -28.96
C THR A 387 16.77 15.94 -30.10
N ILE A 388 15.51 15.59 -29.80
CA ILE A 388 14.52 15.21 -30.81
C ILE A 388 14.07 16.49 -31.52
N PRO A 389 14.16 16.57 -32.86
CA PRO A 389 13.80 17.78 -33.58
C PRO A 389 12.29 18.06 -33.47
N GLY A 390 11.94 19.34 -33.39
CA GLY A 390 10.55 19.77 -33.24
C GLY A 390 9.61 19.34 -34.38
N SER A 391 10.16 19.09 -35.57
CA SER A 391 9.40 18.57 -36.72
C SER A 391 8.72 17.21 -36.44
N VAL A 392 9.16 16.47 -35.43
CA VAL A 392 8.55 15.21 -35.01
C VAL A 392 7.20 15.46 -34.29
N PHE A 393 7.05 16.59 -33.64
CA PHE A 393 5.90 16.88 -32.77
C PHE A 393 4.84 17.69 -33.49
N THR A 394 4.01 17.02 -34.28
CA THR A 394 3.01 17.65 -35.14
C THR A 394 1.61 17.73 -34.55
N GLN A 395 1.31 16.89 -33.53
CA GLN A 395 -0.03 16.75 -33.00
C GLN A 395 -0.09 17.15 -31.50
N ASN A 396 -0.98 18.10 -31.15
CA ASN A 396 -1.29 18.43 -29.78
C ASN A 396 -1.99 17.26 -29.08
N GLY A 397 -1.61 16.97 -27.83
CA GLY A 397 -2.12 15.85 -27.04
C GLY A 397 -1.42 14.52 -27.27
N ALA A 398 -0.54 14.42 -28.27
CA ALA A 398 0.18 13.19 -28.56
C ALA A 398 1.18 12.84 -27.48
N TYR A 399 1.25 11.55 -27.16
CA TYR A 399 2.29 10.98 -26.31
C TYR A 399 3.47 10.51 -27.13
N TYR A 400 4.63 10.61 -26.54
CA TYR A 400 5.88 10.01 -27.04
C TYR A 400 6.56 9.28 -25.91
N HIS A 401 7.06 8.08 -26.22
CA HIS A 401 7.83 7.29 -25.28
C HIS A 401 9.26 7.11 -25.77
N TYR A 402 10.18 6.92 -24.81
CA TYR A 402 11.59 6.79 -25.13
C TYR A 402 12.32 5.90 -24.12
N TYR A 403 13.45 5.38 -24.55
CA TYR A 403 14.44 4.75 -23.70
C TYR A 403 15.85 5.11 -24.18
N ILE A 404 16.82 4.93 -23.31
CA ILE A 404 18.23 5.20 -23.55
C ILE A 404 18.96 3.86 -23.48
N ARG A 405 19.82 3.58 -24.46
CA ARG A 405 20.77 2.47 -24.42
C ARG A 405 22.18 3.02 -24.38
N ALA A 406 22.99 2.55 -23.45
CA ALA A 406 24.42 2.84 -23.38
C ALA A 406 25.21 1.55 -23.44
N THR A 407 26.35 1.59 -24.12
CA THR A 407 27.28 0.47 -24.25
C THR A 407 28.62 0.87 -23.65
N ASP A 408 29.23 0.01 -22.85
CA ASP A 408 30.56 0.21 -22.28
C ASP A 408 31.69 -0.25 -23.22
N ASN A 409 32.92 -0.08 -22.77
CA ASN A 409 34.12 -0.52 -23.49
C ASN A 409 34.33 -2.06 -23.45
N GLN A 410 33.47 -2.79 -22.75
CA GLN A 410 33.45 -4.26 -22.68
C GLN A 410 32.27 -4.86 -23.47
N ASN A 411 31.48 -4.02 -24.17
CA ASN A 411 30.26 -4.35 -24.94
C ASN A 411 29.05 -4.79 -24.09
N ASN A 412 29.02 -4.48 -22.79
CA ASN A 412 27.80 -4.64 -22.02
C ASN A 412 26.83 -3.49 -22.29
N ASN A 413 25.53 -3.77 -22.30
CA ASN A 413 24.50 -2.80 -22.63
C ASN A 413 23.62 -2.51 -21.41
N GLY A 414 23.55 -1.24 -20.99
CA GLY A 414 22.56 -0.71 -20.07
C GLY A 414 21.39 -0.09 -20.84
N VAL A 415 20.17 -0.32 -20.37
CA VAL A 415 18.94 0.25 -20.95
C VAL A 415 18.09 0.84 -19.84
N GLN A 416 17.69 2.10 -19.98
CA GLN A 416 16.77 2.79 -19.05
C GLN A 416 15.98 3.89 -19.78
N PRO A 417 14.73 4.20 -19.38
CA PRO A 417 13.92 3.37 -18.48
C PRO A 417 13.84 1.94 -18.97
N ASP A 418 13.63 1.01 -18.06
CA ASP A 418 13.51 -0.40 -18.42
C ASP A 418 12.29 -0.62 -19.32
N THR A 419 12.57 -1.05 -20.55
CA THR A 419 11.51 -1.26 -21.57
C THR A 419 10.54 -2.39 -21.25
N ILE A 420 10.83 -3.19 -20.23
CA ILE A 420 9.91 -4.24 -19.73
C ILE A 420 8.89 -3.64 -18.77
N GLN A 421 9.32 -2.72 -17.92
CA GLN A 421 8.49 -2.19 -16.81
C GLN A 421 7.95 -0.78 -17.10
N SER A 422 8.68 0.05 -17.83
CA SER A 422 8.28 1.43 -18.11
C SER A 422 9.04 2.02 -19.30
N PHE A 423 8.52 3.12 -19.80
CA PHE A 423 9.24 3.98 -20.75
C PHE A 423 9.33 5.38 -20.16
N GLY A 424 10.32 6.16 -20.56
CA GLY A 424 10.25 7.60 -20.39
C GLY A 424 9.09 8.11 -21.27
N LEU A 425 8.23 8.94 -20.72
CA LEU A 425 7.06 9.47 -21.38
C LEU A 425 7.02 10.98 -21.29
N PHE A 426 6.58 11.63 -22.36
CA PHE A 426 6.12 13.01 -22.31
C PHE A 426 4.91 13.19 -23.23
N ARG A 427 4.15 14.25 -23.00
CA ARG A 427 2.97 14.61 -23.78
C ARG A 427 3.14 15.99 -24.38
N VAL A 428 2.83 16.13 -25.66
CA VAL A 428 2.82 17.43 -26.36
C VAL A 428 1.58 18.20 -25.99
N MET A 429 1.73 19.38 -25.37
CA MET A 429 0.59 20.13 -24.82
C MET A 429 0.75 21.64 -25.09
N ASN A 430 0.10 22.14 -26.13
CA ASN A 430 0.21 23.56 -26.54
C ASN A 430 -0.33 24.52 -25.48
N GLY A 431 -1.33 24.11 -24.72
CA GLY A 431 -1.92 24.89 -23.64
C GLY A 431 -1.12 24.88 -22.31
N GLY A 432 -0.12 24.02 -22.17
CA GLY A 432 0.52 23.75 -20.88
C GLY A 432 -0.40 22.95 -19.95
N ILE A 433 -0.16 23.03 -18.63
CA ILE A 433 -0.95 22.35 -17.60
C ILE A 433 -2.03 23.29 -17.08
N ASN A 434 -3.30 22.92 -17.30
CA ASN A 434 -4.47 23.70 -16.92
C ASN A 434 -5.43 22.95 -15.99
N ARG A 435 -5.30 21.63 -15.89
CA ARG A 435 -6.19 20.75 -15.12
C ARG A 435 -5.39 19.74 -14.33
N VAL A 436 -5.95 19.32 -13.20
CA VAL A 436 -5.42 18.24 -12.36
C VAL A 436 -5.31 16.94 -13.18
N SER A 437 -6.28 16.63 -14.02
CA SER A 437 -6.27 15.44 -14.89
C SER A 437 -5.04 15.35 -15.79
N GLU A 438 -4.47 16.49 -16.21
CA GLU A 438 -3.29 16.51 -17.06
C GLU A 438 -2.01 16.09 -16.33
N ILE A 439 -2.03 16.14 -14.98
CA ILE A 439 -0.94 15.70 -14.11
C ILE A 439 -1.16 14.28 -13.63
N GLN A 440 -2.38 13.94 -13.22
CA GLN A 440 -2.69 12.64 -12.60
C GLN A 440 -3.01 11.55 -13.61
N GLU A 441 -3.72 11.87 -14.71
CA GLU A 441 -4.08 10.88 -15.70
C GLU A 441 -2.82 10.39 -16.44
N THR A 442 -2.46 9.13 -16.23
CA THR A 442 -1.37 8.49 -16.93
C THR A 442 -1.92 7.45 -17.92
N PRO A 443 -1.41 7.40 -19.16
CA PRO A 443 -1.81 6.40 -20.15
C PRO A 443 -1.19 5.03 -19.88
N VAL A 444 -0.22 4.97 -18.98
CA VAL A 444 0.44 3.73 -18.55
C VAL A 444 -0.19 3.27 -17.26
N VAL A 445 -0.63 2.04 -17.25
CA VAL A 445 -1.14 1.43 -16.04
C VAL A 445 -0.01 1.45 -15.01
N GLY A 446 -0.15 2.26 -13.98
CA GLY A 446 0.94 2.52 -13.03
C GLY A 446 0.62 3.55 -11.96
N GLY A 447 -0.42 4.35 -12.14
CA GLY A 447 -0.80 5.40 -11.19
C GLY A 447 0.22 6.53 -11.01
N ARG A 448 1.49 6.30 -11.36
CA ARG A 448 2.51 7.32 -11.25
C ARG A 448 2.37 8.35 -12.37
N SER A 449 2.31 9.63 -11.98
CA SER A 449 2.32 10.73 -12.94
C SER A 449 3.53 10.67 -13.88
N ILE A 450 3.33 10.94 -15.16
CA ILE A 450 4.44 11.09 -16.14
C ILE A 450 5.37 12.27 -15.78
N PHE A 451 4.91 13.16 -14.91
CA PHE A 451 5.67 14.32 -14.42
C PHE A 451 6.31 14.09 -13.06
N ALA A 452 6.27 12.88 -12.50
CA ALA A 452 6.88 12.59 -11.21
C ALA A 452 8.37 12.99 -11.19
N ASP A 453 8.79 13.66 -10.13
CA ASP A 453 10.13 14.26 -9.92
C ASP A 453 10.46 15.40 -10.89
N VAL A 454 9.44 16.01 -11.52
CA VAL A 454 9.59 17.14 -12.45
C VAL A 454 9.00 18.40 -11.87
N VAL A 455 9.75 19.50 -11.97
CA VAL A 455 9.22 20.85 -11.70
C VAL A 455 8.43 21.29 -12.92
N LEU A 456 7.14 21.49 -12.74
CA LEU A 456 6.25 22.10 -13.71
C LEU A 456 6.22 23.60 -13.42
N ASP A 457 6.57 24.41 -14.38
CA ASP A 457 6.46 25.87 -14.35
C ASP A 457 5.42 26.36 -15.38
N SER A 458 4.99 27.57 -15.24
CA SER A 458 3.98 28.19 -16.12
C SER A 458 2.63 27.43 -16.17
N MET A 459 2.25 26.81 -15.04
CA MET A 459 0.95 26.15 -14.89
C MET A 459 -0.18 27.20 -14.80
N GLN A 460 -1.37 26.79 -15.28
CA GLN A 460 -2.61 27.59 -15.21
C GLN A 460 -3.65 26.87 -14.35
N LEU A 461 -3.21 26.16 -13.31
CA LEU A 461 -4.07 25.28 -12.52
C LEU A 461 -4.84 26.10 -11.48
N ARG A 462 -6.15 26.26 -11.71
CA ARG A 462 -7.05 27.02 -10.83
C ARG A 462 -8.07 26.11 -10.19
N GLY A 463 -8.28 26.27 -8.89
CA GLY A 463 -9.24 25.46 -8.15
C GLY A 463 -9.36 25.91 -6.71
N ARG A 464 -9.84 25.00 -5.85
CA ARG A 464 -10.16 25.30 -4.45
C ARG A 464 -9.51 24.33 -3.49
N ILE A 465 -9.22 24.84 -2.30
CA ILE A 465 -8.77 24.05 -1.17
C ILE A 465 -9.97 23.31 -0.56
N MET A 466 -9.91 22.00 -0.50
CA MET A 466 -10.97 21.13 0.01
C MET A 466 -10.74 20.70 1.46
N SER A 467 -9.49 20.73 1.92
CA SER A 467 -9.08 20.42 3.28
C SER A 467 -7.72 21.07 3.59
N THR A 468 -7.35 21.13 4.86
CA THR A 468 -6.16 21.83 5.33
C THR A 468 -5.21 20.93 6.11
N LEU A 469 -4.04 21.45 6.48
CA LEU A 469 -3.07 20.78 7.37
C LEU A 469 -3.55 20.71 8.83
N ASP A 470 -4.62 21.44 9.18
CA ASP A 470 -5.15 21.40 10.54
C ASP A 470 -5.55 19.96 10.89
N PRO A 471 -5.04 19.37 11.99
CA PRO A 471 -5.43 18.03 12.43
C PRO A 471 -6.92 17.87 12.71
N SER A 472 -7.65 18.97 13.01
CA SER A 472 -9.10 18.95 13.18
C SER A 472 -9.87 18.97 11.84
N ASP A 473 -9.19 19.18 10.72
CA ASP A 473 -9.69 18.99 9.36
C ASP A 473 -9.20 17.64 8.82
N TYR A 474 -8.44 17.63 7.76
CA TYR A 474 -7.91 16.37 7.19
C TYR A 474 -6.45 16.09 7.57
N GLY A 475 -5.72 17.14 7.94
CA GLY A 475 -4.29 17.08 8.19
C GLY A 475 -3.43 16.99 6.92
N ARG A 476 -4.04 17.22 5.75
CA ARG A 476 -3.37 17.38 4.44
C ARG A 476 -4.14 18.41 3.63
N ILE A 477 -3.44 19.13 2.79
CA ILE A 477 -4.06 20.10 1.88
C ILE A 477 -4.52 19.33 0.64
N ILE A 478 -5.82 19.37 0.38
CA ILE A 478 -6.42 18.82 -0.83
C ILE A 478 -6.91 19.96 -1.69
N PHE A 479 -6.56 19.90 -2.96
CA PHE A 479 -6.99 20.85 -3.98
C PHE A 479 -7.84 20.14 -5.02
N GLN A 480 -8.92 20.81 -5.48
CA GLN A 480 -9.71 20.33 -6.61
C GLN A 480 -9.98 21.46 -7.60
N ASP A 481 -9.84 21.14 -8.88
CA ASP A 481 -10.16 22.05 -9.98
C ASP A 481 -11.56 21.83 -10.56
N GLY A 482 -12.29 20.83 -10.05
CA GLY A 482 -13.64 20.48 -10.48
C GLY A 482 -14.34 19.51 -9.55
N VAL A 483 -15.40 18.89 -10.04
CA VAL A 483 -16.16 17.82 -9.38
C VAL A 483 -16.14 16.59 -10.26
N GLY A 484 -15.76 15.43 -9.72
CA GLY A 484 -15.71 14.18 -10.46
C GLY A 484 -14.31 13.58 -10.56
N PRO A 485 -14.13 12.59 -11.45
CA PRO A 485 -12.84 11.92 -11.60
C PRO A 485 -11.74 12.86 -12.10
N TRP A 486 -10.49 12.58 -11.65
CA TRP A 486 -9.26 13.29 -12.05
C TRP A 486 -9.26 14.79 -11.71
N THR A 487 -10.00 15.22 -10.68
CA THR A 487 -10.08 16.63 -10.29
C THR A 487 -9.40 16.96 -8.97
N GLY A 488 -9.05 15.96 -8.19
CA GLY A 488 -8.41 16.10 -6.88
C GLY A 488 -6.90 15.87 -6.93
N ILE A 489 -6.13 16.61 -6.14
CA ILE A 489 -4.70 16.40 -5.95
C ILE A 489 -4.28 16.86 -4.57
N THR A 490 -3.31 16.16 -3.97
CA THR A 490 -2.72 16.56 -2.70
C THR A 490 -1.71 17.69 -2.92
N LEU A 491 -1.70 18.68 -2.02
CA LEU A 491 -0.69 19.73 -1.99
C LEU A 491 0.15 19.63 -0.72
N ARG A 492 1.39 20.08 -0.80
CA ARG A 492 2.24 20.33 0.37
C ARG A 492 3.07 21.60 0.17
N PRO A 493 3.47 22.30 1.26
CA PRO A 493 4.47 23.34 1.16
C PRO A 493 5.80 22.75 0.70
N ASP A 494 6.62 23.55 0.08
CA ASP A 494 8.00 23.17 -0.23
C ASP A 494 8.86 23.14 1.06
N ASN A 495 9.94 22.37 1.01
CA ASN A 495 10.83 22.21 2.17
C ASN A 495 11.59 23.49 2.56
N ASN A 496 11.58 24.52 1.70
CA ASN A 496 12.28 25.78 1.92
C ASN A 496 11.36 26.89 2.46
N GLY A 497 10.05 26.62 2.59
CA GLY A 497 9.07 27.60 3.03
C GLY A 497 8.88 28.74 2.04
N SER A 498 9.00 28.49 0.74
CA SER A 498 8.85 29.51 -0.31
C SER A 498 7.42 30.02 -0.43
N THR A 499 6.45 29.26 0.05
CA THR A 499 5.03 29.60 -0.01
C THR A 499 4.34 29.41 1.35
N ASP A 500 3.24 30.16 1.55
CA ASP A 500 2.37 30.06 2.71
C ASP A 500 1.13 29.19 2.45
N ILE A 501 1.25 28.20 1.56
CA ILE A 501 0.15 27.33 1.16
C ILE A 501 -0.48 26.56 2.33
N ASP A 502 0.30 26.31 3.37
CA ASP A 502 -0.10 25.69 4.63
C ASP A 502 -1.08 26.56 5.47
N THR A 503 -1.13 27.86 5.19
CA THR A 503 -2.04 28.79 5.87
C THR A 503 -3.39 28.92 5.18
N ARG A 504 -3.58 28.29 4.01
CA ARG A 504 -4.83 28.40 3.23
C ARG A 504 -5.95 27.65 3.90
N LEU A 505 -7.15 28.23 3.82
CA LEU A 505 -8.35 27.71 4.44
C LEU A 505 -9.22 26.91 3.45
N ARG A 506 -10.05 26.03 3.99
CA ARG A 506 -11.05 25.32 3.18
C ARG A 506 -11.97 26.33 2.47
N GLY A 507 -12.14 26.14 1.16
CA GLY A 507 -12.93 27.03 0.29
C GLY A 507 -12.10 28.11 -0.39
N ASP A 508 -10.84 28.34 0.02
CA ASP A 508 -9.98 29.27 -0.67
C ASP A 508 -9.77 28.87 -2.13
N SER A 509 -9.90 29.83 -3.02
CA SER A 509 -9.57 29.68 -4.43
C SER A 509 -8.13 30.14 -4.68
N ILE A 510 -7.36 29.31 -5.35
CA ILE A 510 -5.95 29.59 -5.66
C ILE A 510 -5.64 29.28 -7.13
N TRP A 511 -4.55 29.84 -7.60
CA TRP A 511 -3.96 29.57 -8.89
C TRP A 511 -2.52 29.10 -8.70
N ILE A 512 -2.27 27.83 -8.93
CA ILE A 512 -0.93 27.24 -8.85
C ILE A 512 -0.20 27.49 -10.17
N LYS A 513 0.94 28.14 -10.11
CA LYS A 513 1.78 28.53 -11.26
C LYS A 513 3.00 27.66 -11.40
N LYS A 514 3.55 27.15 -10.29
CA LYS A 514 4.73 26.31 -10.27
C LYS A 514 4.69 25.30 -9.13
N ALA A 515 5.01 24.05 -9.43
CA ALA A 515 5.10 23.00 -8.44
C ALA A 515 6.06 21.88 -8.87
N LEU A 516 6.65 21.18 -7.90
CA LEU A 516 7.31 19.90 -8.10
C LEU A 516 6.26 18.79 -7.94
N VAL A 517 6.15 17.93 -8.92
CA VAL A 517 5.29 16.74 -8.82
C VAL A 517 6.04 15.65 -8.05
N VAL A 518 5.42 15.10 -7.02
CA VAL A 518 6.01 14.06 -6.16
C VAL A 518 5.03 12.92 -6.00
N GLU A 519 5.53 11.70 -6.04
CA GLU A 519 4.75 10.51 -5.67
C GLU A 519 5.04 10.15 -4.21
N ASP A 520 4.08 10.40 -3.34
CA ASP A 520 4.19 10.18 -1.90
C ASP A 520 3.37 8.97 -1.48
N PHE A 521 4.04 7.82 -1.31
CA PHE A 521 3.39 6.52 -0.98
C PHE A 521 2.23 6.14 -1.91
N GLY A 522 2.37 6.42 -3.22
CA GLY A 522 1.35 6.11 -4.23
C GLY A 522 0.25 7.16 -4.33
N ILE A 523 0.48 8.36 -3.82
CA ILE A 523 -0.40 9.53 -3.98
C ILE A 523 0.35 10.61 -4.74
N THR A 524 -0.21 11.06 -5.85
CA THR A 524 0.33 12.19 -6.61
C THR A 524 0.15 13.49 -5.82
N THR A 525 1.26 14.14 -5.50
CA THR A 525 1.31 15.33 -4.65
C THR A 525 2.04 16.48 -5.37
N LEU A 526 1.54 17.69 -5.27
CA LEU A 526 2.23 18.89 -5.71
C LEU A 526 2.93 19.56 -4.51
N GLU A 527 4.25 19.62 -4.54
CA GLU A 527 5.02 20.53 -3.70
C GLU A 527 4.97 21.92 -4.33
N VAL A 528 4.18 22.82 -3.72
CA VAL A 528 3.84 24.10 -4.33
C VAL A 528 5.00 25.07 -4.16
N LEU A 529 5.54 25.56 -5.28
CA LEU A 529 6.67 26.47 -5.34
C LEU A 529 6.26 27.92 -5.64
N ASP A 530 5.14 28.15 -6.33
CA ASP A 530 4.56 29.46 -6.62
C ASP A 530 3.06 29.35 -6.87
N TYR A 531 2.28 30.24 -6.26
CA TYR A 531 0.84 30.33 -6.47
C TYR A 531 0.33 31.74 -6.15
N ASP A 532 -0.87 32.08 -6.67
CA ASP A 532 -1.62 33.25 -6.29
C ASP A 532 -2.87 32.87 -5.50
N TYR A 533 -3.12 33.56 -4.41
CA TYR A 533 -4.41 33.54 -3.74
C TYR A 533 -5.41 34.38 -4.58
N ILE A 534 -6.58 33.81 -4.85
CA ILE A 534 -7.60 34.49 -5.67
C ILE A 534 -8.69 35.09 -4.79
N ALA A 535 -9.37 34.27 -4.01
CA ALA A 535 -10.49 34.69 -3.16
C ALA A 535 -10.94 33.56 -2.22
N PRO A 536 -11.60 33.89 -1.08
CA PRO A 536 -12.33 32.90 -0.30
C PRO A 536 -13.56 32.41 -1.09
N GLY A 537 -13.98 31.20 -0.85
CA GLY A 537 -15.11 30.63 -1.55
C GLY A 537 -15.72 29.42 -0.86
N GLN A 538 -16.81 28.91 -1.42
CA GLN A 538 -17.40 27.66 -0.96
C GLN A 538 -16.65 26.47 -1.57
N PRO A 539 -16.46 25.36 -0.81
CA PRO A 539 -15.91 24.13 -1.34
C PRO A 539 -16.74 23.58 -2.49
N TYR A 540 -16.14 22.79 -3.36
CA TYR A 540 -16.89 22.02 -4.36
C TYR A 540 -17.81 21.01 -3.67
N GLN A 541 -18.91 20.67 -4.36
CA GLN A 541 -19.79 19.61 -3.91
C GLN A 541 -19.08 18.25 -3.99
N ALA A 542 -19.31 17.38 -3.00
CA ALA A 542 -18.79 16.04 -3.02
C ALA A 542 -19.37 15.22 -4.18
N PHE A 543 -18.53 14.40 -4.80
CA PHE A 543 -18.93 13.56 -5.94
C PHE A 543 -19.48 12.21 -5.45
N ARG A 544 -20.58 11.76 -6.05
CA ARG A 544 -21.21 10.47 -5.75
C ARG A 544 -20.65 9.39 -6.65
N VAL A 545 -20.15 8.32 -6.04
CA VAL A 545 -19.64 7.17 -6.74
C VAL A 545 -20.09 5.89 -6.04
N PRO A 546 -20.39 4.80 -6.76
CA PRO A 546 -20.69 3.52 -6.12
C PRO A 546 -19.48 2.97 -5.34
N ILE A 547 -19.73 2.46 -4.14
CA ILE A 547 -18.66 1.86 -3.32
C ILE A 547 -17.95 0.71 -4.08
N ASP A 548 -18.69 -0.07 -4.84
CA ASP A 548 -18.13 -1.18 -5.62
C ASP A 548 -17.08 -0.72 -6.63
N SER A 549 -17.26 0.47 -7.22
CA SER A 549 -16.28 1.06 -8.12
C SER A 549 -14.95 1.34 -7.41
N ILE A 550 -15.02 1.85 -6.17
CA ILE A 550 -13.83 2.09 -5.36
C ILE A 550 -13.20 0.78 -4.87
N MET A 551 -14.03 -0.19 -4.45
CA MET A 551 -13.57 -1.49 -3.98
C MET A 551 -12.98 -2.37 -5.08
N ALA A 552 -13.34 -2.15 -6.33
CA ALA A 552 -12.78 -2.87 -7.47
C ALA A 552 -11.24 -2.72 -7.58
N ARG A 553 -10.65 -1.72 -6.92
CA ARG A 553 -9.20 -1.47 -6.84
C ARG A 553 -8.51 -1.46 -8.20
N ARG A 554 -9.21 -1.15 -9.26
CA ARG A 554 -8.69 -1.07 -10.62
C ARG A 554 -8.35 0.37 -10.94
N TYR A 555 -7.25 0.60 -11.62
CA TYR A 555 -6.79 1.92 -12.06
C TYR A 555 -7.93 2.77 -12.66
N ASN A 556 -8.71 2.22 -13.59
CA ASN A 556 -9.79 2.95 -14.27
C ASN A 556 -10.99 3.29 -13.37
N TYR A 557 -11.10 2.74 -12.17
CA TYR A 557 -12.26 2.92 -11.29
C TYR A 557 -11.95 3.65 -9.98
N THR A 558 -10.77 3.43 -9.43
CA THR A 558 -10.40 3.93 -8.10
C THR A 558 -9.45 5.12 -8.19
N GLU A 559 -8.39 4.97 -8.96
CA GLU A 559 -7.36 6.00 -9.17
C GLU A 559 -7.94 7.37 -9.61
N PRO A 560 -8.94 7.43 -10.51
CA PRO A 560 -9.56 8.70 -10.91
C PRO A 560 -10.14 9.52 -9.75
N HIS A 561 -10.35 8.90 -8.59
CA HIS A 561 -10.93 9.54 -7.42
C HIS A 561 -9.90 9.82 -6.31
N GLU A 562 -8.64 9.55 -6.56
CA GLU A 562 -7.56 9.90 -5.63
C GLU A 562 -7.64 11.38 -5.24
N SER A 563 -7.45 11.67 -3.96
CA SER A 563 -7.47 13.02 -3.41
C SER A 563 -8.76 13.82 -3.74
N SER A 564 -9.86 13.13 -4.03
CA SER A 564 -11.14 13.77 -4.33
C SER A 564 -12.13 13.63 -3.17
N LEU A 565 -12.99 14.64 -3.01
CA LEU A 565 -14.07 14.62 -2.04
C LEU A 565 -15.23 13.78 -2.56
N LEU A 566 -15.44 12.61 -1.95
CA LEU A 566 -16.50 11.67 -2.30
C LEU A 566 -17.60 11.67 -1.23
N ILE A 567 -18.82 11.27 -1.62
CA ILE A 567 -19.94 11.07 -0.71
C ILE A 567 -20.67 9.76 -1.02
N PHE A 568 -21.00 9.03 0.03
CA PHE A 568 -21.77 7.79 0.00
C PHE A 568 -23.01 7.95 0.85
N ASP A 569 -24.17 7.75 0.24
CA ASP A 569 -25.46 7.89 0.92
C ASP A 569 -25.96 6.51 1.41
N SER A 570 -26.64 6.49 2.54
CA SER A 570 -27.36 5.31 3.08
C SER A 570 -26.48 4.06 3.19
N VAL A 571 -25.33 4.18 3.84
CA VAL A 571 -24.40 3.07 4.06
C VAL A 571 -24.51 2.54 5.49
N PHE A 572 -24.06 1.31 5.68
CA PHE A 572 -23.99 0.63 6.99
C PHE A 572 -22.55 0.39 7.40
N VAL A 573 -22.31 0.43 8.70
CA VAL A 573 -21.05 -0.05 9.27
C VAL A 573 -21.06 -1.58 9.22
N VAL A 574 -20.25 -2.16 8.35
CA VAL A 574 -20.22 -3.62 8.13
C VAL A 574 -19.04 -4.32 8.83
N ASN A 575 -18.07 -3.55 9.29
CA ASN A 575 -16.97 -4.02 10.13
C ASN A 575 -16.47 -2.86 10.99
N GLN A 576 -16.47 -3.04 12.32
CA GLN A 576 -16.04 -2.01 13.27
C GLN A 576 -14.52 -1.94 13.44
N ASN A 577 -13.82 -3.02 13.13
CA ASN A 577 -12.37 -3.11 13.21
C ASN A 577 -11.83 -4.07 12.14
N PRO A 578 -11.59 -3.59 10.92
CA PRO A 578 -11.07 -4.42 9.84
C PRO A 578 -9.62 -4.89 10.05
N ASP A 579 -8.95 -4.39 11.08
CA ASP A 579 -7.56 -4.70 11.41
C ASP A 579 -7.41 -5.60 12.64
N ALA A 580 -8.51 -6.20 13.11
CA ALA A 580 -8.48 -7.06 14.30
C ALA A 580 -7.38 -8.15 14.19
N PRO A 581 -6.61 -8.43 15.27
CA PRO A 581 -6.81 -7.97 16.65
C PRO A 581 -6.29 -6.56 16.95
N SER A 582 -5.48 -5.95 16.07
CA SER A 582 -5.05 -4.56 16.21
C SER A 582 -6.23 -3.60 15.99
N ASN A 583 -6.16 -2.39 16.52
CA ASN A 583 -7.16 -1.36 16.28
C ASN A 583 -6.45 -0.05 15.92
N PHE A 584 -6.58 0.37 14.66
CA PHE A 584 -6.02 1.61 14.15
C PHE A 584 -7.07 2.71 13.98
N GLY A 585 -8.26 2.54 14.57
CA GLY A 585 -9.36 3.50 14.48
C GLY A 585 -10.04 3.49 13.11
N GLU A 586 -10.00 2.38 12.40
CA GLU A 586 -10.67 2.21 11.11
C GLU A 586 -11.94 1.36 11.25
N PHE A 587 -12.90 1.62 10.38
CA PHE A 587 -14.10 0.79 10.22
C PHE A 587 -14.42 0.64 8.73
N SER A 588 -15.34 -0.24 8.36
CA SER A 588 -15.75 -0.42 6.97
C SER A 588 -17.23 -0.15 6.77
N ILE A 589 -17.56 0.43 5.63
CA ILE A 589 -18.92 0.79 5.22
C ILE A 589 -19.31 0.09 3.92
N TYR A 590 -20.59 -0.24 3.79
CA TYR A 590 -21.16 -0.78 2.57
C TYR A 590 -22.68 -0.47 2.49
N PRO A 591 -23.28 -0.38 1.29
CA PRO A 591 -24.72 -0.13 1.15
C PRO A 591 -25.61 -1.26 1.67
N ASP A 592 -25.13 -2.50 1.69
CA ASP A 592 -25.83 -3.64 2.23
C ASP A 592 -25.24 -4.07 3.59
N SER A 593 -26.06 -4.07 4.62
CA SER A 593 -25.68 -4.43 5.99
C SER A 593 -25.32 -5.92 6.18
N ALA A 594 -25.61 -6.78 5.21
CA ALA A 594 -25.29 -8.21 5.24
C ALA A 594 -23.85 -8.50 4.76
N GLN A 595 -23.19 -7.54 4.12
CA GLN A 595 -21.81 -7.72 3.68
C GLN A 595 -20.84 -7.78 4.87
N ALA A 596 -19.83 -8.63 4.75
CA ALA A 596 -18.79 -8.78 5.77
C ALA A 596 -17.60 -7.82 5.59
N SER A 597 -17.47 -7.24 4.39
CA SER A 597 -16.39 -6.31 4.04
C SER A 597 -16.93 -5.11 3.25
N GLY A 598 -16.22 -4.00 3.31
CA GLY A 598 -16.63 -2.78 2.63
C GLY A 598 -15.47 -1.80 2.46
N LEU A 599 -15.80 -0.61 1.96
CA LEU A 599 -14.82 0.48 1.85
C LEU A 599 -14.35 0.87 3.26
N ARG A 600 -13.03 0.87 3.45
CA ARG A 600 -12.42 1.30 4.70
C ARG A 600 -12.62 2.80 4.90
N VAL A 601 -12.95 3.16 6.12
CA VAL A 601 -13.04 4.54 6.59
C VAL A 601 -12.01 4.72 7.69
N ARG A 602 -11.10 5.67 7.49
CA ARG A 602 -10.12 6.02 8.50
C ARG A 602 -10.73 7.06 9.43
N GLY A 603 -10.99 6.68 10.66
CA GLY A 603 -11.46 7.59 11.71
C GLY A 603 -10.41 8.64 12.07
N GLY A 604 -9.15 8.20 12.18
CA GLY A 604 -8.00 9.05 12.42
C GLY A 604 -8.15 10.01 13.62
N VAL A 605 -7.20 10.91 13.75
CA VAL A 605 -7.22 11.98 14.74
C VAL A 605 -8.40 12.95 14.51
N THR A 606 -8.84 13.08 13.26
CA THR A 606 -9.93 13.97 12.84
C THR A 606 -11.31 13.52 13.31
N LEU A 607 -11.52 12.24 13.58
CA LEU A 607 -12.75 11.73 14.17
C LEU A 607 -12.57 11.35 15.65
N SER A 608 -11.36 11.42 16.20
CA SER A 608 -11.10 11.21 17.62
C SER A 608 -11.15 12.53 18.37
N SER A 609 -11.91 12.55 19.42
CA SER A 609 -11.92 13.38 20.63
C SER A 609 -11.72 14.91 20.61
N LEU A 610 -11.01 15.55 19.69
CA LEU A 610 -10.72 16.98 19.80
C LEU A 610 -11.76 17.89 19.18
N ASP A 611 -12.36 17.50 18.06
CA ASP A 611 -13.34 18.35 17.35
C ASP A 611 -14.80 17.99 17.62
N LEU A 612 -15.03 16.86 18.27
CA LEU A 612 -16.37 16.28 18.45
C LEU A 612 -16.98 16.56 19.79
N GLY A 613 -16.30 17.30 20.65
CA GLY A 613 -16.82 17.70 21.94
C GLY A 613 -17.44 16.53 22.70
N GLN A 614 -16.75 15.40 22.79
CA GLN A 614 -17.17 14.13 23.37
C GLN A 614 -17.74 13.12 22.34
N ASN A 615 -17.05 11.98 22.21
CA ASN A 615 -17.60 10.68 21.87
C ASN A 615 -17.75 10.27 20.40
N PHE A 616 -16.97 10.73 19.44
CA PHE A 616 -16.77 9.91 18.25
C PHE A 616 -15.52 9.05 18.42
N ASN A 617 -15.67 7.98 19.16
CA ASN A 617 -14.76 6.86 19.15
C ASN A 617 -15.31 5.87 18.10
N THR A 618 -14.44 5.29 17.28
CA THR A 618 -14.82 4.14 16.45
C THR A 618 -15.44 3.02 17.29
N ASP A 619 -15.11 2.95 18.58
CA ASP A 619 -15.71 2.05 19.56
C ASP A 619 -17.20 2.32 19.82
N SER A 620 -17.72 3.51 19.48
CA SER A 620 -19.13 3.83 19.64
C SER A 620 -19.97 3.55 18.37
N LEU A 621 -19.35 3.22 17.25
CA LEU A 621 -20.03 2.71 16.08
C LEU A 621 -20.47 1.28 16.31
N THR A 622 -21.75 1.00 16.10
CA THR A 622 -22.26 -0.37 16.20
C THR A 622 -22.29 -1.07 14.84
N PHE A 623 -22.02 -2.36 14.86
CA PHE A 623 -22.17 -3.21 13.68
C PHE A 623 -23.60 -3.07 13.11
N ARG A 624 -23.70 -2.90 11.80
CA ARG A 624 -24.94 -2.61 11.06
C ARG A 624 -25.58 -1.25 11.37
N GLN A 625 -24.86 -0.35 12.03
CA GLN A 625 -25.34 1.01 12.18
C GLN A 625 -25.45 1.68 10.81
N ARG A 626 -26.62 2.27 10.54
CA ARG A 626 -26.85 3.04 9.32
C ARG A 626 -26.33 4.47 9.48
N LEU A 627 -25.59 4.91 8.48
CA LEU A 627 -25.23 6.32 8.29
C LEU A 627 -26.09 6.86 7.14
N ASN A 628 -26.70 8.01 7.32
CA ASN A 628 -27.51 8.64 6.27
C ASN A 628 -26.63 9.07 5.10
N PHE A 629 -25.49 9.65 5.42
CA PHE A 629 -24.37 9.81 4.49
C PHE A 629 -23.05 9.86 5.22
N ILE A 630 -22.00 9.57 4.49
CA ILE A 630 -20.62 9.82 4.87
C ILE A 630 -19.89 10.37 3.65
N GLN A 631 -19.15 11.45 3.84
CA GLN A 631 -18.26 12.00 2.82
C GLN A 631 -16.84 12.12 3.35
N GLY A 632 -15.90 12.22 2.47
CA GLY A 632 -14.50 12.35 2.84
C GLY A 632 -13.59 12.36 1.62
N ILE A 633 -12.31 12.53 1.87
CA ILE A 633 -11.28 12.46 0.84
C ILE A 633 -10.90 10.99 0.63
N LEU A 634 -10.88 10.57 -0.63
CA LEU A 634 -10.35 9.24 -0.96
C LEU A 634 -8.82 9.29 -0.95
N THR A 635 -8.21 8.43 -0.19
CA THR A 635 -6.75 8.33 -0.05
C THR A 635 -6.29 6.88 -0.13
N PHE A 636 -5.05 6.69 -0.51
CA PHE A 636 -4.41 5.37 -0.53
C PHE A 636 -3.39 5.29 0.62
N ASN A 637 -3.51 4.28 1.47
CA ASN A 637 -2.60 4.12 2.61
C ASN A 637 -2.59 2.67 3.09
N PHE A 638 -1.40 2.12 3.41
CA PHE A 638 -1.22 0.73 3.84
C PHE A 638 -1.98 -0.27 2.94
N SER A 639 -1.74 -0.18 1.62
CA SER A 639 -2.34 -1.05 0.60
C SER A 639 -3.87 -0.98 0.45
N ASN A 640 -4.51 -0.02 1.07
CA ASN A 640 -5.96 0.11 1.02
C ASN A 640 -6.39 1.50 0.57
N TRP A 641 -7.38 1.52 -0.30
CA TRP A 641 -8.14 2.73 -0.54
C TRP A 641 -9.05 2.97 0.66
N LYS A 642 -9.04 4.19 1.17
CA LYS A 642 -9.76 4.59 2.37
C LYS A 642 -10.46 5.91 2.16
N LEU A 643 -11.69 6.00 2.63
CA LEU A 643 -12.36 7.27 2.77
C LEU A 643 -11.94 7.89 4.10
N GLN A 644 -11.45 9.12 4.08
CA GLN A 644 -11.15 9.86 5.31
C GLN A 644 -12.04 11.09 5.40
N PRO A 645 -13.05 11.07 6.28
CA PRO A 645 -13.83 12.26 6.61
C PRO A 645 -12.91 13.36 7.14
N ARG A 646 -13.20 14.61 6.78
CA ARG A 646 -12.39 15.76 7.19
C ARG A 646 -12.72 16.21 8.62
N ASN A 647 -14.01 16.14 8.98
CA ASN A 647 -14.50 16.42 10.32
C ASN A 647 -15.89 15.77 10.53
N ARG A 648 -16.51 16.04 11.68
CA ARG A 648 -17.80 15.45 12.03
C ARG A 648 -18.92 15.76 11.04
N SER A 649 -18.94 16.93 10.43
CA SER A 649 -20.00 17.29 9.46
C SER A 649 -20.00 16.41 8.21
N ASP A 650 -18.91 15.70 7.99
CA ASP A 650 -18.78 14.73 6.91
C ASP A 650 -19.46 13.38 7.20
N VAL A 651 -19.96 13.16 8.45
CA VAL A 651 -20.67 11.93 8.85
C VAL A 651 -22.01 12.31 9.44
N TYR A 652 -23.10 11.84 8.85
CA TYR A 652 -24.46 12.15 9.30
C TYR A 652 -25.28 10.87 9.57
N GLY A 653 -26.09 10.94 10.63
CA GLY A 653 -26.89 9.79 11.10
C GLY A 653 -26.20 8.99 12.21
N TYR A 654 -25.09 9.48 12.72
CA TYR A 654 -24.37 8.91 13.85
C TYR A 654 -24.97 9.43 15.18
N GLY A 655 -25.17 8.54 16.15
CA GLY A 655 -25.54 8.90 17.54
C GLY A 655 -27.03 9.11 17.81
N THR A 656 -27.94 8.87 16.85
CA THR A 656 -29.38 8.83 17.11
C THR A 656 -29.87 7.39 17.32
N SER A 657 -29.43 6.78 18.40
CA SER A 657 -30.07 5.58 18.95
C SER A 657 -31.27 5.95 19.85
N THR A 658 -32.13 6.82 19.38
CA THR A 658 -33.48 6.97 19.95
C THR A 658 -34.46 6.57 18.86
N GLY A 659 -35.02 5.38 19.04
CA GLY A 659 -36.06 4.71 18.31
C GLY A 659 -37.07 5.54 17.54
N THR A 660 -36.64 6.18 16.48
CA THR A 660 -37.54 6.57 15.39
C THR A 660 -37.08 5.79 14.18
N SER A 661 -37.83 4.75 13.85
CA SER A 661 -37.70 4.04 12.59
C SER A 661 -37.80 5.06 11.44
N VAL A 662 -36.61 5.46 10.91
CA VAL A 662 -36.61 6.08 9.60
C VAL A 662 -36.98 4.95 8.65
N ARG A 663 -38.23 4.99 8.18
CA ARG A 663 -38.65 4.11 7.08
C ARG A 663 -37.64 4.32 5.95
N PRO A 664 -37.04 3.24 5.39
CA PRO A 664 -36.30 3.34 4.17
C PRO A 664 -37.22 4.06 3.18
N LEU A 665 -36.73 5.08 2.48
CA LEU A 665 -37.47 5.70 1.38
C LEU A 665 -37.85 4.56 0.44
N GLY A 666 -39.10 4.19 0.42
CA GLY A 666 -39.60 3.11 -0.41
C GLY A 666 -39.18 3.44 -1.84
N ARG A 667 -38.61 2.48 -2.53
CA ARG A 667 -38.41 2.60 -3.97
C ARG A 667 -39.81 2.52 -4.58
N TRP A 668 -40.19 3.51 -5.39
CA TRP A 668 -41.42 3.40 -6.15
C TRP A 668 -41.31 2.19 -7.09
N GLU A 669 -42.43 1.50 -7.33
CA GLU A 669 -42.46 0.48 -8.35
C GLU A 669 -41.97 1.08 -9.68
N GLU A 670 -41.22 0.35 -10.45
CA GLU A 670 -40.55 0.83 -11.67
C GLU A 670 -41.53 1.44 -12.68
N SER A 671 -42.80 1.06 -12.60
CA SER A 671 -43.92 1.58 -13.42
C SER A 671 -44.60 2.81 -12.83
N ALA A 672 -44.30 3.22 -11.60
CA ALA A 672 -45.06 4.27 -10.91
C ALA A 672 -44.68 5.68 -11.39
N LEU A 673 -43.42 5.91 -11.73
CA LEU A 673 -42.94 7.15 -12.31
C LEU A 673 -43.10 7.09 -13.83
N LYS A 674 -43.95 7.91 -14.41
CA LYS A 674 -44.20 7.89 -15.85
C LYS A 674 -43.54 9.09 -16.52
N ALA A 675 -42.81 8.81 -17.59
CA ALA A 675 -42.18 9.79 -18.45
C ALA A 675 -42.64 9.54 -19.90
N TYR A 676 -43.34 10.51 -20.50
CA TYR A 676 -43.90 10.34 -21.84
C TYR A 676 -43.92 11.65 -22.64
N PRO A 677 -43.87 11.57 -24.00
CA PRO A 677 -43.68 10.37 -24.78
C PRO A 677 -42.26 9.79 -24.57
N ASN A 678 -42.10 8.49 -24.79
CA ASN A 678 -40.81 7.83 -24.73
C ASN A 678 -40.72 6.80 -25.89
N PRO A 679 -39.98 7.07 -26.97
CA PRO A 679 -39.04 8.18 -27.18
C PRO A 679 -39.66 9.56 -27.20
N ALA A 680 -38.93 10.57 -26.69
CA ALA A 680 -39.28 11.97 -26.72
C ALA A 680 -38.42 12.73 -27.75
N ALA A 681 -38.99 13.79 -28.34
CA ALA A 681 -38.23 14.68 -29.23
C ALA A 681 -37.93 16.02 -28.53
N ASP A 682 -38.91 16.96 -28.58
CA ASP A 682 -38.74 18.32 -28.05
C ASP A 682 -39.32 18.52 -26.66
N GLN A 683 -40.19 17.64 -26.24
CA GLN A 683 -40.91 17.73 -24.98
C GLN A 683 -41.07 16.37 -24.30
N LEU A 684 -40.95 16.36 -22.99
CA LEU A 684 -41.16 15.21 -22.14
C LEU A 684 -42.08 15.62 -20.96
N TYR A 685 -43.06 14.84 -20.67
CA TYR A 685 -43.95 15.02 -19.53
C TYR A 685 -43.63 13.99 -18.46
N LEU A 686 -43.54 14.46 -17.21
CA LEU A 686 -43.23 13.63 -16.05
C LEU A 686 -44.41 13.60 -15.09
N GLU A 687 -44.95 12.42 -14.85
CA GLU A 687 -46.04 12.19 -13.90
C GLU A 687 -45.47 11.51 -12.64
N ILE A 688 -45.54 12.20 -11.50
CA ILE A 688 -44.93 11.80 -10.24
C ILE A 688 -46.04 11.32 -9.30
N PRO A 689 -46.00 10.06 -8.80
CA PRO A 689 -47.05 9.45 -7.98
C PRO A 689 -46.91 9.85 -6.51
N LEU A 690 -47.18 11.12 -6.17
CA LEU A 690 -47.10 11.59 -4.79
C LEU A 690 -48.32 11.17 -3.99
N LYS A 691 -48.09 10.66 -2.79
CA LYS A 691 -49.13 10.40 -1.77
C LYS A 691 -49.32 11.60 -0.84
N ASN A 692 -48.28 12.37 -0.62
CA ASN A 692 -48.28 13.53 0.27
C ASN A 692 -47.59 14.72 -0.40
N ALA A 693 -48.06 15.93 -0.08
CA ALA A 693 -47.37 17.13 -0.49
C ALA A 693 -45.98 17.26 0.11
N GLY A 694 -45.02 17.78 -0.64
CA GLY A 694 -43.67 18.00 -0.14
C GLY A 694 -42.66 18.39 -1.19
N ASP A 695 -41.42 18.59 -0.75
CA ASP A 695 -40.29 18.88 -1.60
C ASP A 695 -39.98 17.69 -2.51
N VAL A 696 -39.96 17.95 -3.81
CA VAL A 696 -39.59 17.00 -4.85
C VAL A 696 -38.31 17.51 -5.52
N ARG A 697 -37.29 16.67 -5.55
CA ARG A 697 -36.08 16.92 -6.32
C ARG A 697 -36.08 16.03 -7.55
N ILE A 698 -35.93 16.64 -8.72
CA ILE A 698 -35.91 15.94 -10.00
C ILE A 698 -34.56 16.18 -10.64
N ARG A 699 -33.98 15.12 -11.17
CA ARG A 699 -32.68 15.17 -11.86
C ARG A 699 -32.71 14.29 -13.10
N VAL A 700 -32.19 14.80 -14.21
CA VAL A 700 -32.01 14.03 -15.46
C VAL A 700 -30.53 13.98 -15.79
N MET A 701 -30.06 12.79 -16.05
CA MET A 701 -28.64 12.50 -16.35
C MET A 701 -28.53 11.86 -17.73
N ASP A 702 -27.47 12.19 -18.46
CA ASP A 702 -27.11 11.51 -19.69
C ASP A 702 -26.45 10.14 -19.40
N ALA A 703 -26.11 9.38 -20.46
CA ALA A 703 -25.50 8.05 -20.33
C ALA A 703 -24.11 8.06 -19.66
N SER A 704 -23.46 9.21 -19.55
CA SER A 704 -22.20 9.39 -18.82
C SER A 704 -22.40 9.72 -17.33
N GLY A 705 -23.65 9.85 -16.87
CA GLY A 705 -24.00 10.24 -15.49
C GLY A 705 -23.98 11.75 -15.25
N ARG A 706 -23.73 12.57 -16.28
CA ARG A 706 -23.74 14.02 -16.18
C ARG A 706 -25.18 14.52 -16.08
N THR A 707 -25.48 15.36 -15.08
CA THR A 707 -26.79 16.03 -14.95
C THR A 707 -26.97 17.05 -16.08
N VAL A 708 -27.97 16.82 -16.91
CA VAL A 708 -28.34 17.73 -18.03
C VAL A 708 -29.47 18.66 -17.63
N TRP A 709 -30.27 18.30 -16.64
CA TRP A 709 -31.33 19.11 -16.12
C TRP A 709 -31.67 18.73 -14.68
N SER A 710 -31.98 19.70 -13.83
CA SER A 710 -32.45 19.46 -12.46
C SER A 710 -33.39 20.54 -12.00
N ASP A 711 -34.31 20.17 -11.11
CA ASP A 711 -35.28 21.07 -10.51
C ASP A 711 -35.63 20.61 -9.09
N GLN A 712 -35.99 21.58 -8.23
CA GLN A 712 -36.47 21.31 -6.88
C GLN A 712 -37.68 22.22 -6.62
N ARG A 713 -38.82 21.61 -6.29
CA ARG A 713 -40.07 22.34 -6.01
C ARG A 713 -40.96 21.59 -5.04
N VAL A 714 -41.87 22.31 -4.38
CA VAL A 714 -42.94 21.71 -3.59
C VAL A 714 -44.05 21.28 -4.53
N LEU A 715 -44.47 20.04 -4.47
CA LEU A 715 -45.56 19.47 -5.26
C LEU A 715 -46.67 18.94 -4.35
N GLU A 716 -47.90 19.06 -4.83
CA GLU A 716 -49.10 18.50 -4.23
C GLU A 716 -49.49 17.19 -4.95
N PRO A 717 -50.13 16.23 -4.28
CA PRO A 717 -50.70 15.05 -4.93
C PRO A 717 -51.72 15.43 -6.00
N GLY A 718 -51.67 14.77 -7.17
CA GLY A 718 -52.58 14.98 -8.26
C GLY A 718 -52.35 16.22 -9.12
N LEU A 719 -51.20 16.89 -8.99
CA LEU A 719 -50.79 17.94 -9.89
C LEU A 719 -50.61 17.43 -11.34
N ALA A 720 -50.86 18.37 -12.29
CA ALA A 720 -50.60 18.10 -13.71
C ALA A 720 -49.17 17.67 -13.97
N PRO A 721 -48.92 16.87 -15.00
CA PRO A 721 -47.58 16.42 -15.34
C PRO A 721 -46.59 17.57 -15.53
N ILE A 722 -45.37 17.39 -15.06
CA ILE A 722 -44.30 18.40 -15.23
C ILE A 722 -43.77 18.29 -16.66
N LYS A 723 -43.82 19.42 -17.37
CA LYS A 723 -43.24 19.53 -18.72
C LYS A 723 -41.76 19.85 -18.66
N LEU A 724 -40.97 19.08 -19.42
CA LEU A 724 -39.55 19.28 -19.60
C LEU A 724 -39.30 19.59 -21.09
N GLU A 725 -38.59 20.67 -21.36
CA GLU A 725 -38.17 21.02 -22.73
C GLU A 725 -36.88 20.26 -23.04
N THR A 726 -36.99 19.29 -23.94
CA THR A 726 -35.88 18.41 -24.32
C THR A 726 -35.23 18.78 -25.63
N GLY A 727 -35.71 19.85 -26.30
CA GLY A 727 -35.26 20.28 -27.62
C GLY A 727 -33.73 20.59 -27.73
N THR A 728 -33.08 20.89 -26.60
CA THR A 728 -31.62 21.16 -26.56
C THR A 728 -30.79 19.94 -26.15
N TRP A 729 -31.44 18.82 -25.81
CA TRP A 729 -30.71 17.62 -25.38
C TRP A 729 -30.26 16.81 -26.60
N ASN A 730 -29.09 16.21 -26.51
CA ASN A 730 -28.58 15.33 -27.58
C ASN A 730 -29.43 14.06 -27.70
N PRO A 731 -29.65 13.51 -28.91
CA PRO A 731 -30.24 12.19 -29.03
C PRO A 731 -29.48 11.14 -28.22
N GLY A 732 -30.17 10.29 -27.46
CA GLY A 732 -29.56 9.29 -26.61
C GLY A 732 -30.42 8.88 -25.43
N MET A 733 -29.89 7.97 -24.60
CA MET A 733 -30.55 7.49 -23.39
C MET A 733 -30.28 8.43 -22.21
N TYR A 734 -31.33 8.74 -21.45
CA TYR A 734 -31.24 9.53 -20.24
C TYR A 734 -31.84 8.77 -19.06
N LEU A 735 -31.27 8.97 -17.88
CA LEU A 735 -31.82 8.49 -16.61
C LEU A 735 -32.45 9.66 -15.87
N LEU A 736 -33.74 9.54 -15.57
CA LEU A 736 -34.49 10.46 -14.78
C LEU A 736 -34.62 9.90 -13.36
N GLU A 737 -34.37 10.76 -12.36
CA GLU A 737 -34.43 10.44 -10.94
C GLU A 737 -35.32 11.44 -10.23
N VAL A 738 -36.24 10.97 -9.41
CA VAL A 738 -37.15 11.79 -8.61
C VAL A 738 -37.06 11.37 -7.16
N LEU A 739 -36.68 12.29 -6.29
CA LEU A 739 -36.58 12.10 -4.84
C LEU A 739 -37.65 12.86 -4.11
N HIS A 740 -38.43 12.20 -3.26
CA HIS A 740 -39.42 12.74 -2.39
C HIS A 740 -39.50 11.98 -1.07
N LYS A 741 -40.08 12.53 -0.01
CA LYS A 741 -40.26 11.82 1.28
C LYS A 741 -41.04 10.50 1.16
N ASP A 742 -41.89 10.37 0.12
CA ASP A 742 -42.66 9.14 -0.15
C ASP A 742 -41.83 8.05 -0.84
N GLY A 743 -40.65 8.38 -1.40
CA GLY A 743 -39.76 7.42 -2.05
C GLY A 743 -38.84 8.01 -3.11
N LEU A 744 -38.05 7.12 -3.71
CA LEU A 744 -37.18 7.36 -4.84
C LEU A 744 -37.76 6.68 -6.08
N GLY A 745 -37.98 7.42 -7.15
CA GLY A 745 -38.40 6.91 -8.45
C GLY A 745 -37.31 7.12 -9.51
N THR A 746 -37.18 6.16 -10.43
CA THR A 746 -36.29 6.31 -11.59
C THR A 746 -37.02 5.89 -12.86
N ALA A 747 -36.74 6.58 -13.98
CA ALA A 747 -37.26 6.20 -15.30
C ALA A 747 -36.15 6.38 -16.37
N ARG A 748 -36.15 5.52 -17.37
CA ARG A 748 -35.29 5.66 -18.54
C ARG A 748 -36.02 6.34 -19.66
N VAL A 749 -35.41 7.33 -20.26
CA VAL A 749 -36.00 8.11 -21.35
C VAL A 749 -35.06 8.10 -22.54
N LEU A 750 -35.61 7.79 -23.70
CA LEU A 750 -34.89 7.90 -24.97
C LEU A 750 -35.26 9.21 -25.66
N ILE A 751 -34.28 10.05 -25.93
CA ILE A 751 -34.44 11.23 -26.79
C ILE A 751 -34.09 10.81 -28.20
N SER A 752 -35.05 10.95 -29.11
CA SER A 752 -34.88 10.60 -30.53
C SER A 752 -35.46 11.74 -31.37
N ARG A 753 -34.69 12.15 -32.36
CA ARG A 753 -35.14 13.12 -33.35
C ARG A 753 -35.11 12.49 -34.72
N PRO A 754 -36.04 12.84 -35.62
CA PRO A 754 -36.07 12.33 -36.99
C PRO A 754 -34.82 12.73 -37.79
#